data_0ac70764ec233d7aa1770a7c400e3701
#
_entry.id   0ac70764ec233d7aa1770a7c400e3701
#
_cell.length_a   1.000
_cell.length_b   1.000
_cell.length_c   1.000
_cell.angle_alpha   90.00
_cell.angle_beta   90.00
_cell.angle_gamma   90.00
#
_symmetry.space_group_name_H-M   'P 1'
#
loop_
_entity.id
_entity.type
_entity.pdbx_description
1 polymer ?
#
loop_
_entity_poly.entity_id
_entity_poly.type
_entity_poly.pdbx_seq_one_letter_code
_entity_poly.pdbx_strand_id
1 'polypeptide(L)'
;MIFQNKNIISLIIICSSSTALANQTNTTTQKDKLLVTASKIKSNSKQIDANDISTVRGTTNSDIFANETSLQVNNARNEAGALDIGIRGLQGNGRVPIIIDGSLQSTNTWRGYQGSTDRTYVDMDLIDTIEIEKGASMSKFSGGAIGGTVKLKTLSANSIIPQGDQFGFLFKGNIYNNNRRPTIASDEKGESGYRVSNGVKNSHFNNGSITTGVAYRNDKFDILLAHSDRKQGNFFAGKNGYHKYANTDAPIKHGQEVVNTSYESQSTLLKTNIYLNPYSSIELNYRHHEQKAGEVLAAYWYQFDGKMPQWSLGSADIDTASLNYSYKPDSLWVDMNLGLWWTKGKFKQRNGTTDDVTAHYGNQYQHRYTDERMGFNLENTSEFADYPIDITYGVEYMQQKSKPLTKTYQPIWTPEGTIPGEELDPVTRNAKGTNKSAFTNMAYKGEWVSTLVGWRIHAFDVDDHVLGKSISYGPKNDLMGELRFHVTDEFDIYTKYSDSYREPSLFETTASGQTYSYSPDVPLKPEHAKSFEVGMNVEKENLIFDEDNAKLRVAYFNNDIKGYLSQGVNPTGVYHPYIVMKNYDSFKLAGYEIELKYDSNYAFGSFDATFYNNSELCSRDEMELGRLPTACNSVGFAWGLSPSRIPPKKVVTGIVGVKMFDQKLQTGLRVRYNSGKDYPHEWLVGTAAAPVTKLYSTTTFDLLGKYHVSKNIHVNFNIDNLTNRYAFDPGTVIYMPIPGRTFRLGVEATF
;
A
#
# COMPACT_ATOMS: atom_id res chain seq x y z
N MET A 1 36.39 16.44 -0.82
CA MET A 1 36.48 17.46 -1.87
C MET A 1 35.07 18.03 -2.02
N ILE A 2 34.87 19.08 -1.39
CA ILE A 2 34.09 20.30 -1.51
C ILE A 2 32.84 20.22 -2.41
N PHE A 3 31.71 20.34 -1.74
CA PHE A 3 30.42 20.67 -2.33
C PHE A 3 30.41 22.14 -2.81
N GLN A 4 30.14 22.32 -4.07
CA GLN A 4 29.62 23.59 -4.58
C GLN A 4 28.23 23.35 -5.16
N ASN A 5 27.21 23.87 -4.48
CA ASN A 5 26.15 24.63 -5.13
C ASN A 5 25.43 25.48 -4.07
N LYS A 6 25.58 26.76 -4.24
CA LYS A 6 24.95 27.84 -3.50
C LYS A 6 23.57 28.06 -4.07
N ASN A 7 22.58 28.17 -3.20
CA ASN A 7 21.58 29.25 -3.18
C ASN A 7 20.58 28.94 -2.06
N ILE A 8 20.91 29.44 -0.87
CA ILE A 8 19.96 29.56 0.24
C ILE A 8 19.52 31.00 0.24
N ILE A 9 18.27 31.25 -0.10
CA ILE A 9 17.62 32.55 0.10
C ILE A 9 17.20 32.63 1.56
N SER A 10 17.87 33.45 2.34
CA SER A 10 17.49 33.76 3.71
C SER A 10 16.33 34.75 3.69
N LEU A 11 15.15 34.33 4.09
CA LEU A 11 14.01 35.20 4.33
C LEU A 11 13.89 35.44 5.84
N ILE A 12 14.26 36.63 6.28
CA ILE A 12 14.04 37.12 7.65
C ILE A 12 12.65 37.75 7.67
N ILE A 13 11.72 37.18 8.45
CA ILE A 13 10.41 37.77 8.72
C ILE A 13 10.42 38.34 10.13
N ILE A 14 10.22 39.66 10.21
CA ILE A 14 10.05 40.42 11.44
C ILE A 14 8.57 40.26 11.86
N CYS A 15 8.34 39.66 13.03
CA CYS A 15 7.02 39.64 13.67
C CYS A 15 6.76 40.94 14.42
N SER A 16 5.76 41.70 14.00
CA SER A 16 5.13 42.73 14.79
C SER A 16 3.81 42.24 15.37
N SER A 17 3.72 42.21 16.68
CA SER A 17 2.54 41.82 17.45
C SER A 17 1.48 42.94 17.48
N SER A 18 0.24 42.61 17.12
CA SER A 18 -0.92 43.44 17.48
C SER A 18 -2.02 42.54 18.07
N THR A 19 -2.34 42.79 19.33
CA THR A 19 -3.45 42.18 20.08
C THR A 19 -4.77 42.85 19.70
N ALA A 20 -5.75 42.02 19.27
CA ALA A 20 -7.15 42.45 19.20
C ALA A 20 -8.03 41.39 19.89
N LEU A 21 -8.73 41.84 20.92
CA LEU A 21 -9.81 41.08 21.57
C LEU A 21 -11.06 41.10 20.66
N ALA A 22 -11.63 39.94 20.39
CA ALA A 22 -12.96 39.85 19.82
C ALA A 22 -13.78 38.72 20.47
N ASN A 23 -15.03 39.05 20.75
CA ASN A 23 -16.03 38.28 21.47
C ASN A 23 -16.41 36.95 20.80
N GLN A 24 -16.60 35.97 21.67
CA GLN A 24 -17.18 34.68 21.31
C GLN A 24 -18.70 34.79 21.06
N THR A 25 -19.15 34.39 19.91
CA THR A 25 -20.52 33.90 19.70
C THR A 25 -20.47 32.44 19.22
N ASN A 26 -21.03 31.57 20.05
CA ASN A 26 -21.18 30.16 19.76
C ASN A 26 -22.12 29.93 18.58
N THR A 27 -21.62 29.48 17.47
CA THR A 27 -22.39 28.81 16.43
C THR A 27 -21.80 27.42 16.20
N THR A 28 -22.34 26.45 16.92
CA THR A 28 -22.17 25.02 16.63
C THR A 28 -22.80 24.73 15.28
N THR A 29 -21.98 24.48 14.30
CA THR A 29 -22.39 24.35 12.92
C THR A 29 -22.92 22.96 12.61
N GLN A 30 -24.05 22.94 11.93
CA GLN A 30 -24.76 21.80 11.35
C GLN A 30 -23.90 20.89 10.43
N LYS A 31 -22.65 21.26 10.15
CA LYS A 31 -21.71 20.49 9.30
C LYS A 31 -21.23 19.16 9.93
N ASP A 32 -21.09 19.11 11.24
CA ASP A 32 -20.58 17.89 11.92
C ASP A 32 -21.63 16.78 11.97
N LYS A 33 -22.91 17.12 11.95
CA LYS A 33 -24.02 16.13 11.91
C LYS A 33 -24.15 15.44 10.54
N LEU A 34 -23.82 16.11 9.43
CA LEU A 34 -23.90 15.50 8.10
C LEU A 34 -22.76 14.49 7.84
N LEU A 35 -21.56 14.73 8.38
CA LEU A 35 -20.45 13.78 8.29
C LEU A 35 -20.70 12.50 9.08
N VAL A 36 -21.35 12.61 10.23
CA VAL A 36 -21.71 11.44 11.06
C VAL A 36 -22.78 10.57 10.38
N THR A 37 -23.69 11.14 9.62
CA THR A 37 -24.76 10.39 8.94
C THR A 37 -24.26 9.63 7.70
N ALA A 38 -23.29 10.17 6.96
CA ALA A 38 -22.69 9.48 5.81
C ALA A 38 -21.76 8.32 6.27
N SER A 39 -21.18 8.39 7.47
CA SER A 39 -20.31 7.34 8.01
C SER A 39 -21.06 6.10 8.51
N LYS A 40 -22.35 6.22 8.81
CA LYS A 40 -23.17 5.10 9.33
C LYS A 40 -23.42 3.95 8.35
N ILE A 41 -23.19 4.14 7.04
CA ILE A 41 -23.44 3.09 6.03
C ILE A 41 -22.16 2.33 5.62
N LYS A 42 -20.97 2.85 5.89
CA LYS A 42 -19.71 2.16 5.53
C LYS A 42 -19.26 1.20 6.63
N SER A 43 -19.80 0.00 6.66
CA SER A 43 -19.48 -1.03 7.67
C SER A 43 -18.07 -1.56 7.61
N ASN A 44 -17.40 -1.45 6.46
CA ASN A 44 -16.12 -2.07 6.14
C ASN A 44 -14.99 -1.10 5.83
N SER A 45 -15.15 0.17 6.12
CA SER A 45 -14.09 1.16 5.96
C SER A 45 -13.44 1.49 7.30
N LYS A 46 -12.10 1.59 7.29
CA LYS A 46 -11.30 2.08 8.41
C LYS A 46 -10.57 3.33 7.99
N GLN A 47 -10.55 4.34 8.82
CA GLN A 47 -9.80 5.57 8.60
C GLN A 47 -8.63 5.64 9.58
N ILE A 48 -7.46 5.98 9.05
CA ILE A 48 -6.25 6.31 9.81
C ILE A 48 -6.03 7.81 9.59
N ASP A 49 -6.07 8.58 10.64
CA ASP A 49 -5.90 10.04 10.57
C ASP A 49 -4.43 10.48 10.74
N ALA A 50 -4.17 11.77 10.56
CA ALA A 50 -2.83 12.34 10.66
C ALA A 50 -2.17 12.11 12.03
N ASN A 51 -2.96 12.07 13.13
CA ASN A 51 -2.45 11.80 14.47
C ASN A 51 -2.01 10.34 14.62
N ASP A 52 -2.83 9.41 14.14
CA ASP A 52 -2.49 7.99 14.11
C ASP A 52 -1.25 7.76 13.23
N ILE A 53 -1.19 8.39 12.03
CA ILE A 53 -0.03 8.35 11.13
C ILE A 53 1.24 8.82 11.87
N SER A 54 1.21 9.97 12.53
CA SER A 54 2.37 10.54 13.21
C SER A 54 2.86 9.66 14.37
N THR A 55 1.95 9.04 15.10
CA THR A 55 2.24 8.19 16.27
C THR A 55 2.91 6.88 15.87
N VAL A 56 2.39 6.22 14.81
CA VAL A 56 2.91 4.91 14.35
C VAL A 56 3.94 5.01 13.25
N ARG A 57 4.23 6.23 12.77
CA ARG A 57 5.18 6.53 11.71
C ARG A 57 6.52 5.82 11.93
N GLY A 58 6.77 4.76 11.24
CA GLY A 58 8.00 3.98 11.33
C GLY A 58 9.16 4.55 10.50
N THR A 59 10.10 3.69 10.18
CA THR A 59 11.23 4.01 9.32
C THR A 59 10.93 3.83 7.84
N THR A 60 9.89 3.09 7.48
CA THR A 60 9.44 2.91 6.08
C THR A 60 7.98 3.34 5.91
N ASN A 61 7.56 3.51 4.66
CA ASN A 61 6.18 3.88 4.33
C ASN A 61 5.17 2.79 4.76
N SER A 62 5.58 1.53 4.78
CA SER A 62 4.75 0.39 5.17
C SER A 62 4.45 0.30 6.67
N ASP A 63 5.26 0.93 7.53
CA ASP A 63 5.10 0.81 8.99
C ASP A 63 3.78 1.38 9.50
N ILE A 64 3.18 2.33 8.78
CA ILE A 64 1.89 2.93 9.12
C ILE A 64 0.77 1.87 9.14
N PHE A 65 0.87 0.86 8.28
CA PHE A 65 -0.11 -0.23 8.19
C PHE A 65 0.15 -1.35 9.21
N ALA A 66 1.16 -1.25 10.05
CA ALA A 66 1.57 -2.33 10.97
C ALA A 66 0.52 -2.66 12.05
N ASN A 67 -0.44 -1.76 12.29
CA ASN A 67 -1.55 -2.01 13.22
C ASN A 67 -2.76 -2.67 12.54
N GLU A 68 -2.78 -2.72 11.21
CA GLU A 68 -3.88 -3.27 10.43
C GLU A 68 -3.64 -4.75 10.15
N THR A 69 -4.16 -5.64 10.99
CA THR A 69 -3.84 -7.09 10.93
C THR A 69 -4.40 -7.81 9.70
N SER A 70 -5.44 -7.27 9.09
CA SER A 70 -6.01 -7.77 7.85
C SER A 70 -5.26 -7.29 6.59
N LEU A 71 -4.35 -6.31 6.75
CA LEU A 71 -3.50 -5.83 5.69
C LEU A 71 -2.14 -6.54 5.71
N GLN A 72 -1.64 -6.82 4.54
CA GLN A 72 -0.28 -7.29 4.33
C GLN A 72 0.45 -6.32 3.41
N VAL A 73 1.64 -5.89 3.81
CA VAL A 73 2.53 -5.17 2.91
C VAL A 73 3.64 -6.13 2.50
N ASN A 74 3.65 -6.51 1.23
CA ASN A 74 4.66 -7.40 0.71
C ASN A 74 6.02 -6.72 0.68
N ASN A 75 7.06 -7.49 1.05
CA ASN A 75 8.43 -6.99 1.03
C ASN A 75 8.56 -5.60 1.64
N ALA A 76 7.94 -5.37 2.78
CA ALA A 76 7.82 -4.07 3.45
C ALA A 76 9.13 -3.26 3.52
N ARG A 77 10.28 -3.94 3.39
CA ARG A 77 11.62 -3.36 3.52
C ARG A 77 12.47 -3.46 2.26
N ASN A 78 12.07 -4.21 1.25
CA ASN A 78 12.89 -4.45 0.05
C ASN A 78 12.12 -4.37 -1.28
N GLU A 79 10.99 -3.66 -1.30
CA GLU A 79 10.19 -3.39 -2.50
C GLU A 79 10.57 -2.04 -3.15
N ALA A 80 11.86 -1.68 -3.12
CA ALA A 80 12.35 -0.40 -3.65
C ALA A 80 11.62 0.83 -3.06
N GLY A 81 11.22 0.77 -1.78
CA GLY A 81 10.50 1.85 -1.11
C GLY A 81 9.01 2.00 -1.49
N ALA A 82 8.51 1.16 -2.39
CA ALA A 82 7.11 1.15 -2.80
C ALA A 82 6.22 0.38 -1.83
N LEU A 83 4.91 0.59 -1.98
CA LEU A 83 3.86 -0.17 -1.29
C LEU A 83 3.25 -1.19 -2.25
N ASP A 84 3.19 -2.46 -1.83
CA ASP A 84 2.37 -3.52 -2.40
C ASP A 84 1.46 -4.05 -1.29
N ILE A 85 0.24 -3.52 -1.25
CA ILE A 85 -0.73 -3.80 -0.19
C ILE A 85 -1.65 -4.93 -0.62
N GLY A 86 -1.87 -5.89 0.28
CA GLY A 86 -2.93 -6.87 0.20
C GLY A 86 -3.93 -6.70 1.34
N ILE A 87 -5.19 -7.01 1.09
CA ILE A 87 -6.27 -7.04 2.08
C ILE A 87 -6.80 -8.46 2.17
N ARG A 88 -6.84 -9.03 3.38
CA ARG A 88 -7.32 -10.40 3.62
C ARG A 88 -6.65 -11.46 2.74
N GLY A 89 -5.35 -11.26 2.42
CA GLY A 89 -4.57 -12.16 1.57
C GLY A 89 -4.72 -11.95 0.05
N LEU A 90 -5.63 -11.08 -0.39
CA LEU A 90 -5.74 -10.68 -1.80
C LEU A 90 -4.82 -9.52 -2.09
N GLN A 91 -3.91 -9.65 -3.06
CA GLN A 91 -2.85 -8.69 -3.33
C GLN A 91 -2.34 -8.76 -4.76
N GLY A 92 -1.69 -7.67 -5.19
CA GLY A 92 -1.05 -7.55 -6.51
C GLY A 92 -2.02 -7.33 -7.67
N ASN A 93 -1.48 -6.80 -8.75
CA ASN A 93 -2.13 -6.64 -10.07
C ASN A 93 -3.53 -6.00 -10.02
N GLY A 94 -3.71 -4.97 -9.21
CA GLY A 94 -4.96 -4.21 -9.10
C GLY A 94 -6.06 -4.85 -8.25
N ARG A 95 -5.79 -5.97 -7.54
CA ARG A 95 -6.77 -6.55 -6.58
C ARG A 95 -7.05 -5.62 -5.39
N VAL A 96 -6.07 -4.80 -5.02
CA VAL A 96 -6.17 -3.75 -4.01
C VAL A 96 -5.52 -2.48 -4.56
N PRO A 97 -6.22 -1.69 -5.38
CA PRO A 97 -5.67 -0.44 -5.91
C PRO A 97 -5.45 0.57 -4.78
N ILE A 98 -4.34 1.30 -4.89
CA ILE A 98 -4.01 2.44 -4.02
C ILE A 98 -4.28 3.72 -4.81
N ILE A 99 -5.18 4.55 -4.28
CA ILE A 99 -5.64 5.80 -4.91
C ILE A 99 -5.08 6.96 -4.10
N ILE A 100 -4.41 7.91 -4.75
CA ILE A 100 -3.88 9.11 -4.08
C ILE A 100 -4.55 10.34 -4.71
N ASP A 101 -5.31 11.10 -3.92
CA ASP A 101 -6.10 12.26 -4.35
C ASP A 101 -6.88 11.99 -5.65
N GLY A 102 -7.52 10.82 -5.75
CA GLY A 102 -8.31 10.44 -6.92
C GLY A 102 -7.51 9.99 -8.14
N SER A 103 -6.21 9.71 -8.02
CA SER A 103 -5.38 9.19 -9.11
C SER A 103 -4.81 7.79 -8.81
N LEU A 104 -4.79 6.94 -9.82
CA LEU A 104 -4.12 5.63 -9.80
C LEU A 104 -2.72 5.74 -10.35
N GLN A 105 -1.72 5.24 -9.62
CA GLN A 105 -0.32 5.38 -10.03
C GLN A 105 0.54 4.13 -9.78
N SER A 106 -0.08 3.01 -9.49
CA SER A 106 0.66 1.76 -9.33
C SER A 106 1.30 1.31 -10.65
N THR A 107 2.48 0.71 -10.55
CA THR A 107 3.15 0.04 -11.66
C THR A 107 3.48 -1.38 -11.27
N ASN A 108 3.60 -2.27 -12.24
CA ASN A 108 3.86 -3.68 -11.98
C ASN A 108 5.28 -4.06 -12.37
N THR A 109 5.88 -4.91 -11.56
CA THR A 109 7.17 -5.52 -11.87
C THR A 109 7.19 -6.98 -11.48
N TRP A 110 8.02 -7.75 -12.16
CA TRP A 110 8.25 -9.16 -11.82
C TRP A 110 9.36 -9.30 -10.78
N ARG A 111 9.16 -10.16 -9.79
CA ARG A 111 10.04 -10.36 -8.64
C ARG A 111 10.60 -11.78 -8.55
N GLY A 112 10.81 -12.43 -9.65
CA GLY A 112 11.27 -13.81 -9.66
C GLY A 112 10.26 -14.76 -9.01
N TYR A 113 10.72 -15.58 -8.08
CA TYR A 113 9.87 -16.55 -7.37
C TYR A 113 8.72 -15.95 -6.57
N GLN A 114 8.75 -14.64 -6.30
CA GLN A 114 7.64 -13.95 -5.62
C GLN A 114 6.48 -13.58 -6.55
N GLY A 115 6.64 -13.78 -7.86
CA GLY A 115 5.66 -13.36 -8.84
C GLY A 115 5.72 -11.87 -9.15
N SER A 116 4.63 -11.31 -9.63
CA SER A 116 4.49 -9.88 -9.90
C SER A 116 4.05 -9.12 -8.66
N THR A 117 4.49 -7.89 -8.52
CA THR A 117 4.07 -6.95 -7.47
C THR A 117 3.45 -5.71 -8.07
N ASP A 118 2.55 -5.09 -7.31
CA ASP A 118 1.89 -3.82 -7.64
C ASP A 118 2.53 -2.72 -6.79
N ARG A 119 3.30 -1.83 -7.41
CA ARG A 119 4.12 -0.84 -6.72
C ARG A 119 3.48 0.54 -6.76
N THR A 120 3.13 1.08 -5.59
CA THR A 120 2.74 2.48 -5.44
C THR A 120 3.80 3.23 -4.66
N TYR A 121 4.19 4.39 -5.17
CA TYR A 121 5.23 5.23 -4.61
C TYR A 121 4.63 6.49 -3.99
N VAL A 122 4.90 6.71 -2.71
CA VAL A 122 4.33 7.83 -1.95
C VAL A 122 5.21 8.18 -0.77
N ASP A 123 5.27 9.46 -0.40
CA ASP A 123 5.85 9.89 0.86
C ASP A 123 4.72 10.07 1.89
N MET A 124 4.76 9.25 2.94
CA MET A 124 3.74 9.26 3.99
C MET A 124 3.80 10.51 4.88
N ASP A 125 4.88 11.30 4.85
CA ASP A 125 4.95 12.57 5.58
C ASP A 125 4.06 13.66 4.95
N LEU A 126 3.63 13.47 3.69
CA LEU A 126 2.68 14.33 2.97
C LEU A 126 1.23 13.79 3.00
N ILE A 127 0.96 12.69 3.66
CA ILE A 127 -0.39 12.11 3.77
C ILE A 127 -1.07 12.61 5.03
N ASP A 128 -2.33 13.02 4.88
CA ASP A 128 -3.21 13.50 5.94
C ASP A 128 -4.13 12.39 6.46
N THR A 129 -4.78 11.65 5.54
CA THR A 129 -5.69 10.57 5.90
C THR A 129 -5.56 9.37 4.98
N ILE A 130 -5.82 8.19 5.54
CA ILE A 130 -5.86 6.92 4.81
C ILE A 130 -7.21 6.28 5.07
N GLU A 131 -7.96 5.99 4.00
CA GLU A 131 -9.20 5.21 4.05
C GLU A 131 -8.93 3.82 3.49
N ILE A 132 -9.27 2.79 4.26
CA ILE A 132 -9.14 1.38 3.87
C ILE A 132 -10.55 0.81 3.76
N GLU A 133 -10.95 0.39 2.57
CA GLU A 133 -12.21 -0.27 2.29
C GLU A 133 -11.95 -1.75 2.01
N LYS A 134 -12.51 -2.64 2.83
CA LYS A 134 -12.27 -4.08 2.73
C LYS A 134 -13.34 -4.77 1.89
N GLY A 135 -12.89 -5.65 0.98
CA GLY A 135 -13.75 -6.37 0.04
C GLY A 135 -14.26 -5.48 -1.09
N ALA A 136 -14.89 -6.11 -2.09
CA ALA A 136 -15.38 -5.40 -3.27
C ALA A 136 -16.42 -4.33 -2.93
N SER A 137 -16.37 -3.23 -3.67
CA SER A 137 -17.37 -2.16 -3.64
C SER A 137 -17.71 -1.72 -5.06
N MET A 138 -18.87 -1.02 -5.22
CA MET A 138 -19.30 -0.52 -6.52
C MET A 138 -19.09 1.00 -6.64
N SER A 139 -18.24 1.56 -5.79
CA SER A 139 -17.87 2.98 -5.83
C SER A 139 -16.83 3.27 -6.93
N LYS A 140 -16.53 4.55 -7.16
CA LYS A 140 -15.44 4.94 -8.09
C LYS A 140 -14.11 4.32 -7.69
N PHE A 141 -13.28 4.03 -8.70
CA PHE A 141 -11.98 3.33 -8.61
C PHE A 141 -12.02 1.88 -8.11
N SER A 142 -13.19 1.27 -7.95
CA SER A 142 -13.31 -0.10 -7.45
C SER A 142 -13.43 -1.18 -8.53
N GLY A 143 -13.41 -0.82 -9.81
CA GLY A 143 -13.41 -1.80 -10.91
C GLY A 143 -12.22 -2.74 -10.81
N GLY A 144 -12.47 -4.06 -10.71
CA GLY A 144 -11.43 -5.06 -10.50
C GLY A 144 -10.85 -5.15 -9.07
N ALA A 145 -11.25 -4.29 -8.15
CA ALA A 145 -10.78 -4.23 -6.77
C ALA A 145 -11.44 -5.31 -5.89
N ILE A 146 -11.23 -6.57 -6.21
CA ILE A 146 -11.88 -7.70 -5.52
C ILE A 146 -11.42 -7.86 -4.06
N GLY A 147 -10.26 -7.32 -3.68
CA GLY A 147 -9.73 -7.34 -2.31
C GLY A 147 -10.14 -6.12 -1.48
N GLY A 148 -10.50 -5.01 -2.13
CA GLY A 148 -10.80 -3.72 -1.52
C GLY A 148 -9.97 -2.59 -2.10
N THR A 149 -10.03 -1.41 -1.48
CA THR A 149 -9.29 -0.21 -1.91
C THR A 149 -8.57 0.46 -0.74
N VAL A 150 -7.45 1.12 -1.04
CA VAL A 150 -6.75 2.01 -0.10
C VAL A 150 -6.69 3.40 -0.72
N LYS A 151 -7.34 4.37 -0.06
CA LYS A 151 -7.40 5.76 -0.53
C LYS A 151 -6.56 6.64 0.38
N LEU A 152 -5.61 7.34 -0.19
CA LEU A 152 -4.72 8.27 0.49
C LEU A 152 -5.11 9.70 0.11
N LYS A 153 -5.29 10.55 1.10
CA LYS A 153 -5.46 11.99 0.90
C LYS A 153 -4.21 12.69 1.37
N THR A 154 -3.64 13.54 0.52
CA THR A 154 -2.48 14.35 0.88
C THR A 154 -2.92 15.54 1.74
N LEU A 155 -1.93 16.17 2.40
CA LEU A 155 -2.12 17.42 3.15
C LEU A 155 -2.93 18.44 2.32
N SER A 156 -3.69 19.26 3.02
CA SER A 156 -4.47 20.36 2.46
C SER A 156 -4.20 21.64 3.25
N ALA A 157 -4.71 22.77 2.79
CA ALA A 157 -4.65 24.02 3.56
C ALA A 157 -5.30 23.83 4.93
N ASN A 158 -6.41 23.07 5.02
CA ASN A 158 -7.10 22.73 6.26
C ASN A 158 -6.24 21.94 7.25
N SER A 159 -5.28 21.13 6.77
CA SER A 159 -4.37 20.35 7.62
C SER A 159 -3.31 21.22 8.30
N ILE A 160 -3.08 22.43 7.80
CA ILE A 160 -1.96 23.27 8.20
C ILE A 160 -2.40 24.60 8.84
N ILE A 161 -3.46 25.24 8.31
CA ILE A 161 -3.93 26.53 8.79
C ILE A 161 -4.72 26.33 10.09
N PRO A 162 -4.29 26.95 11.22
CA PRO A 162 -5.06 26.90 12.46
C PRO A 162 -6.47 27.49 12.28
N GLN A 163 -7.38 27.03 13.12
CA GLN A 163 -8.77 27.54 13.07
C GLN A 163 -8.83 29.02 13.36
N GLY A 164 -9.42 29.79 12.45
CA GLY A 164 -9.56 31.25 12.55
C GLY A 164 -8.46 32.03 11.85
N ASP A 165 -7.39 31.37 11.41
CA ASP A 165 -6.28 32.01 10.72
C ASP A 165 -6.41 31.90 9.19
N GLN A 166 -5.69 32.77 8.47
CA GLN A 166 -5.59 32.75 7.01
C GLN A 166 -4.29 32.11 6.50
N PHE A 167 -3.27 32.08 7.34
CA PHE A 167 -1.95 31.52 7.03
C PHE A 167 -1.64 30.34 7.94
N GLY A 168 -0.93 29.37 7.40
CA GLY A 168 -0.41 28.26 8.16
C GLY A 168 0.99 27.87 7.72
N PHE A 169 1.76 27.39 8.68
CA PHE A 169 3.09 26.82 8.48
C PHE A 169 3.19 25.48 9.18
N LEU A 170 3.68 24.47 8.45
CA LEU A 170 3.95 23.13 8.97
C LEU A 170 5.44 22.85 8.97
N PHE A 171 5.93 22.29 10.06
CA PHE A 171 7.24 21.68 10.16
C PHE A 171 7.11 20.29 10.79
N LYS A 172 7.65 19.25 10.12
CA LYS A 172 7.84 17.91 10.70
C LYS A 172 9.30 17.52 10.54
N GLY A 173 9.96 17.17 11.63
CA GLY A 173 11.33 16.67 11.62
C GLY A 173 11.41 15.33 12.34
N ASN A 174 12.05 14.32 11.75
CA ASN A 174 12.25 13.00 12.35
C ASN A 174 13.69 12.59 12.23
N ILE A 175 14.23 11.99 13.29
CA ILE A 175 15.54 11.34 13.29
C ILE A 175 15.43 9.93 13.88
N TYR A 176 16.23 9.01 13.37
CA TYR A 176 16.28 7.63 13.86
C TYR A 176 17.66 7.01 13.71
N ASN A 177 17.92 6.02 14.55
CA ASN A 177 19.16 5.27 14.55
C ASN A 177 19.02 3.89 13.86
N ASN A 178 19.89 2.94 14.19
CA ASN A 178 19.89 1.56 13.71
C ASN A 178 20.02 1.42 12.19
N ASN A 179 20.72 2.35 11.56
CA ASN A 179 20.93 2.28 10.11
C ASN A 179 22.29 2.83 9.70
N ARG A 180 22.72 2.49 8.49
CA ARG A 180 23.98 2.92 7.91
C ARG A 180 23.81 3.18 6.41
N ARG A 181 24.48 4.23 5.92
CA ARG A 181 24.51 4.52 4.49
C ARG A 181 25.01 3.32 3.69
N PRO A 182 24.34 2.92 2.60
CA PRO A 182 24.77 1.83 1.74
C PRO A 182 26.15 2.14 1.10
N THR A 183 26.95 1.12 0.93
CA THR A 183 28.16 1.20 0.12
C THR A 183 27.90 0.51 -1.20
N ILE A 184 27.66 1.29 -2.24
CA ILE A 184 27.38 0.76 -3.58
C ILE A 184 28.66 0.18 -4.16
N ALA A 185 28.55 -0.99 -4.76
CA ALA A 185 29.66 -1.63 -5.46
C ALA A 185 30.13 -0.76 -6.63
N SER A 186 31.44 -0.66 -6.81
CA SER A 186 32.08 0.06 -7.93
C SER A 186 32.46 -0.85 -9.10
N ASP A 187 32.52 -2.15 -8.87
CA ASP A 187 32.83 -3.18 -9.84
C ASP A 187 31.55 -3.75 -10.51
N GLU A 188 31.70 -4.30 -11.69
CA GLU A 188 30.58 -4.87 -12.45
C GLU A 188 29.94 -6.06 -11.76
N LYS A 189 30.72 -6.87 -11.06
CA LYS A 189 30.24 -8.05 -10.34
C LYS A 189 29.57 -7.72 -9.00
N GLY A 190 29.73 -6.52 -8.48
CA GLY A 190 29.18 -6.09 -7.20
C GLY A 190 29.97 -6.59 -5.98
N GLU A 191 31.14 -7.21 -6.18
CA GLU A 191 31.96 -7.81 -5.10
C GLU A 191 32.50 -6.76 -4.12
N SER A 192 32.81 -5.56 -4.62
CA SER A 192 33.24 -4.43 -3.77
C SER A 192 32.14 -3.91 -2.84
N GLY A 193 30.88 -4.27 -3.09
CA GLY A 193 29.75 -3.98 -2.22
C GLY A 193 29.51 -5.00 -1.12
N TYR A 194 30.23 -6.13 -1.13
CA TYR A 194 30.15 -7.11 -0.06
C TYR A 194 30.69 -6.55 1.23
N ARG A 195 29.87 -6.53 2.25
CA ARG A 195 30.36 -6.25 3.59
C ARG A 195 29.51 -6.96 4.65
N VAL A 196 30.20 -7.36 5.70
CA VAL A 196 29.57 -7.79 6.94
C VAL A 196 29.80 -6.70 7.98
N SER A 197 28.77 -6.17 8.56
CA SER A 197 28.85 -5.12 9.58
C SER A 197 27.91 -5.44 10.74
N ASN A 198 28.43 -5.32 11.98
CA ASN A 198 27.77 -5.75 13.21
C ASN A 198 27.22 -4.55 14.01
N GLY A 199 26.19 -3.91 13.49
CA GLY A 199 25.48 -2.86 14.21
C GLY A 199 26.16 -1.50 14.24
N VAL A 200 25.44 -0.54 14.73
CA VAL A 200 25.89 0.85 14.99
C VAL A 200 25.64 1.19 16.46
N LYS A 201 26.28 2.23 16.96
CA LYS A 201 26.00 2.74 18.32
C LYS A 201 24.58 3.26 18.38
N ASN A 202 23.89 3.03 19.51
CA ASN A 202 22.51 3.50 19.72
C ASN A 202 22.39 5.03 19.61
N SER A 203 23.45 5.78 19.89
CA SER A 203 23.51 7.24 19.77
C SER A 203 23.76 7.75 18.34
N HIS A 204 23.81 6.88 17.36
CA HIS A 204 24.10 7.24 15.97
C HIS A 204 22.82 7.57 15.19
N PHE A 205 22.36 8.82 15.28
CA PHE A 205 21.20 9.36 14.59
C PHE A 205 21.67 10.16 13.37
N ASN A 206 21.77 9.54 12.22
CA ASN A 206 22.33 10.15 11.01
C ASN A 206 21.38 10.15 9.82
N ASN A 207 20.15 9.72 10.02
CA ASN A 207 19.08 9.69 9.01
C ASN A 207 17.75 10.13 9.62
N GLY A 208 16.85 10.54 8.74
CA GLY A 208 15.56 11.06 9.17
C GLY A 208 14.76 11.63 8.01
N SER A 209 13.78 12.44 8.34
CA SER A 209 12.99 13.22 7.37
C SER A 209 12.76 14.63 7.86
N ILE A 210 12.62 15.55 6.91
CA ILE A 210 12.17 16.92 7.15
C ILE A 210 11.05 17.20 6.16
N THR A 211 9.91 17.66 6.68
CA THR A 211 8.77 18.11 5.88
C THR A 211 8.40 19.51 6.30
N THR A 212 8.23 20.39 5.32
CA THR A 212 7.79 21.78 5.52
C THR A 212 6.60 22.04 4.63
N GLY A 213 5.69 22.88 5.11
CA GLY A 213 4.52 23.30 4.35
C GLY A 213 4.13 24.72 4.68
N VAL A 214 3.62 25.44 3.69
CA VAL A 214 3.02 26.77 3.86
C VAL A 214 1.66 26.77 3.19
N ALA A 215 0.68 27.39 3.82
CA ALA A 215 -0.66 27.48 3.31
C ALA A 215 -1.25 28.87 3.51
N TYR A 216 -2.14 29.27 2.60
CA TYR A 216 -2.91 30.49 2.67
C TYR A 216 -4.36 30.22 2.28
N ARG A 217 -5.29 30.92 2.91
CA ARG A 217 -6.74 30.81 2.66
C ARG A 217 -7.39 32.18 2.69
N ASN A 218 -8.36 32.34 1.79
CA ASN A 218 -9.35 33.41 1.83
C ASN A 218 -10.72 32.87 1.37
N ASP A 219 -11.72 33.74 1.21
CA ASP A 219 -13.07 33.34 0.83
C ASP A 219 -13.18 32.77 -0.61
N LYS A 220 -12.20 33.00 -1.47
CA LYS A 220 -12.23 32.57 -2.89
C LYS A 220 -11.36 31.38 -3.20
N PHE A 221 -10.28 31.19 -2.45
CA PHE A 221 -9.36 30.08 -2.68
C PHE A 221 -8.54 29.74 -1.45
N ASP A 222 -8.04 28.55 -1.40
CA ASP A 222 -6.91 28.18 -0.56
C ASP A 222 -5.78 27.56 -1.40
N ILE A 223 -4.57 27.63 -0.90
CA ILE A 223 -3.38 27.09 -1.53
C ILE A 223 -2.44 26.52 -0.48
N LEU A 224 -1.85 25.37 -0.79
CA LEU A 224 -0.82 24.69 -0.01
C LEU A 224 0.37 24.37 -0.89
N LEU A 225 1.58 24.69 -0.42
CA LEU A 225 2.83 24.16 -0.94
C LEU A 225 3.55 23.42 0.19
N ALA A 226 3.86 22.14 -0.02
CA ALA A 226 4.61 21.33 0.94
C ALA A 226 5.76 20.58 0.26
N HIS A 227 6.84 20.36 1.01
CA HIS A 227 8.00 19.62 0.55
C HIS A 227 8.52 18.70 1.65
N SER A 228 8.90 17.48 1.28
CA SER A 228 9.47 16.46 2.17
C SER A 228 10.76 15.90 1.58
N ASP A 229 11.81 15.83 2.40
CA ASP A 229 13.07 15.12 2.12
C ASP A 229 13.26 14.05 3.18
N ARG A 230 13.58 12.82 2.73
CA ARG A 230 13.75 11.65 3.60
C ARG A 230 14.97 10.86 3.20
N LYS A 231 15.75 10.43 4.22
CA LYS A 231 16.92 9.57 4.05
C LYS A 231 16.93 8.48 5.09
N GLN A 232 17.12 7.24 4.63
CA GLN A 232 17.30 6.06 5.45
C GLN A 232 18.39 5.18 4.87
N GLY A 233 19.36 4.81 5.71
CA GLY A 233 20.35 3.80 5.35
C GLY A 233 19.82 2.38 5.48
N ASN A 234 20.67 1.39 5.17
CA ASN A 234 20.39 0.01 5.48
C ASN A 234 20.23 -0.19 6.99
N PHE A 235 19.21 -0.89 7.41
CA PHE A 235 19.02 -1.17 8.84
C PHE A 235 19.85 -2.39 9.30
N PHE A 236 19.97 -2.56 10.61
CA PHE A 236 20.59 -3.73 11.23
C PHE A 236 19.53 -4.64 11.83
N ALA A 237 19.71 -5.94 11.64
CA ALA A 237 18.85 -6.98 12.19
C ALA A 237 18.88 -7.01 13.72
N GLY A 238 17.82 -7.54 14.33
CA GLY A 238 17.78 -7.78 15.77
C GLY A 238 18.84 -8.78 16.24
N LYS A 239 19.09 -8.82 17.55
CA LYS A 239 20.15 -9.66 18.13
C LYS A 239 19.61 -10.82 18.97
N ASN A 240 18.42 -10.70 19.56
CA ASN A 240 17.91 -11.63 20.56
C ASN A 240 16.99 -12.69 19.93
N GLY A 241 17.05 -13.92 20.47
CA GLY A 241 16.22 -15.03 20.03
C GLY A 241 16.64 -15.67 18.72
N TYR A 242 17.86 -15.44 18.28
CA TYR A 242 18.44 -15.97 17.04
C TYR A 242 18.56 -17.51 17.02
N HIS A 243 18.63 -18.16 18.19
CA HIS A 243 18.79 -19.60 18.29
C HIS A 243 17.70 -20.40 17.58
N LYS A 244 16.49 -19.84 17.41
CA LYS A 244 15.43 -20.46 16.61
C LYS A 244 15.83 -20.64 15.13
N TYR A 245 16.77 -19.83 14.66
CA TYR A 245 17.24 -19.78 13.28
C TYR A 245 18.72 -20.15 13.15
N ALA A 246 19.32 -20.75 14.21
CA ALA A 246 20.75 -21.05 14.24
C ALA A 246 21.18 -22.02 13.12
N ASN A 247 20.30 -22.94 12.73
CA ASN A 247 20.55 -23.94 11.69
C ASN A 247 19.91 -23.56 10.35
N THR A 248 19.66 -22.27 10.11
CA THR A 248 19.13 -21.81 8.83
C THR A 248 20.24 -21.18 7.99
N ASP A 249 20.13 -21.30 6.66
CA ASP A 249 21.05 -20.68 5.72
C ASP A 249 20.71 -19.21 5.45
N ALA A 250 20.15 -18.52 6.46
CA ALA A 250 19.89 -17.10 6.38
C ALA A 250 21.20 -16.35 6.09
N PRO A 251 21.33 -15.63 4.97
CA PRO A 251 22.59 -14.99 4.58
C PRO A 251 22.93 -13.79 5.46
N ILE A 252 21.94 -13.18 6.12
CA ILE A 252 22.15 -12.09 7.06
C ILE A 252 21.86 -12.60 8.47
N LYS A 253 22.88 -12.64 9.31
CA LYS A 253 22.79 -13.15 10.68
C LYS A 253 22.30 -12.05 11.64
N HIS A 254 22.01 -12.45 12.88
CA HIS A 254 21.56 -11.53 13.93
C HIS A 254 22.57 -10.38 14.16
N GLY A 255 22.08 -9.18 14.30
CA GLY A 255 22.86 -7.96 14.51
C GLY A 255 23.62 -7.45 13.30
N GLN A 256 23.56 -8.12 12.15
CA GLN A 256 24.24 -7.69 10.94
C GLN A 256 23.42 -6.66 10.16
N GLU A 257 24.09 -5.92 9.28
CA GLU A 257 23.47 -5.00 8.33
C GLU A 257 22.65 -5.78 7.30
N VAL A 258 21.42 -5.32 7.10
CA VAL A 258 20.52 -5.83 6.05
C VAL A 258 20.71 -4.94 4.83
N VAL A 259 21.58 -5.35 3.93
CA VAL A 259 21.89 -4.61 2.69
C VAL A 259 20.67 -4.51 1.77
N ASN A 260 20.68 -3.53 0.87
CA ASN A 260 19.58 -3.26 -0.08
C ASN A 260 18.25 -2.86 0.58
N THR A 261 18.28 -2.24 1.75
CA THR A 261 17.12 -1.76 2.47
C THR A 261 17.13 -0.25 2.69
N SER A 262 18.07 0.46 2.07
CA SER A 262 18.13 1.91 2.11
C SER A 262 17.04 2.55 1.26
N TYR A 263 16.63 3.76 1.66
CA TYR A 263 15.58 4.53 1.01
C TYR A 263 15.86 6.03 1.12
N GLU A 264 15.80 6.74 0.00
CA GLU A 264 15.89 8.19 -0.07
C GLU A 264 14.74 8.69 -0.95
N SER A 265 14.02 9.73 -0.52
CA SER A 265 12.97 10.35 -1.32
C SER A 265 12.90 11.85 -1.15
N GLN A 266 12.42 12.52 -2.18
CA GLN A 266 12.02 13.92 -2.19
C GLN A 266 10.62 14.01 -2.81
N SER A 267 9.75 14.80 -2.16
CA SER A 267 8.38 14.95 -2.62
C SER A 267 7.92 16.39 -2.48
N THR A 268 7.30 16.92 -3.51
CA THR A 268 6.70 18.26 -3.51
C THR A 268 5.21 18.12 -3.83
N LEU A 269 4.39 18.82 -3.07
CA LEU A 269 2.93 18.88 -3.19
C LEU A 269 2.51 20.34 -3.37
N LEU A 270 1.75 20.61 -4.42
CA LEU A 270 1.01 21.85 -4.61
C LEU A 270 -0.47 21.52 -4.72
N LYS A 271 -1.28 22.06 -3.83
CA LYS A 271 -2.74 21.84 -3.82
C LYS A 271 -3.45 23.20 -3.68
N THR A 272 -4.50 23.41 -4.43
CA THR A 272 -5.34 24.60 -4.32
C THR A 272 -6.81 24.24 -4.51
N ASN A 273 -7.67 24.83 -3.69
CA ASN A 273 -9.11 24.84 -3.87
C ASN A 273 -9.55 26.23 -4.30
N ILE A 274 -10.37 26.31 -5.33
CA ILE A 274 -10.97 27.53 -5.85
C ILE A 274 -12.48 27.45 -5.62
N TYR A 275 -13.03 28.34 -4.82
CA TYR A 275 -14.44 28.44 -4.50
C TYR A 275 -15.12 29.37 -5.50
N LEU A 276 -15.77 28.80 -6.53
CA LEU A 276 -16.41 29.58 -7.58
C LEU A 276 -17.67 30.30 -7.07
N ASN A 277 -18.42 29.60 -6.25
CA ASN A 277 -19.61 30.07 -5.55
C ASN A 277 -19.91 29.10 -4.38
N PRO A 278 -20.95 29.32 -3.53
CA PRO A 278 -21.27 28.45 -2.41
C PRO A 278 -21.56 26.99 -2.80
N TYR A 279 -21.86 26.72 -4.06
CA TYR A 279 -22.29 25.42 -4.57
C TYR A 279 -21.22 24.71 -5.39
N SER A 280 -20.14 25.39 -5.75
CA SER A 280 -19.15 24.80 -6.65
C SER A 280 -17.72 25.17 -6.33
N SER A 281 -16.85 24.18 -6.41
CA SER A 281 -15.41 24.33 -6.18
C SER A 281 -14.60 23.49 -7.15
N ILE A 282 -13.37 23.92 -7.37
CA ILE A 282 -12.35 23.19 -8.13
C ILE A 282 -11.16 22.95 -7.21
N GLU A 283 -10.78 21.69 -7.03
CA GLU A 283 -9.48 21.31 -6.45
C GLU A 283 -8.50 20.99 -7.56
N LEU A 284 -7.34 21.62 -7.53
CA LEU A 284 -6.19 21.33 -8.37
C LEU A 284 -5.09 20.77 -7.49
N ASN A 285 -4.50 19.67 -7.91
CA ASN A 285 -3.42 19.02 -7.21
C ASN A 285 -2.29 18.67 -8.18
N TYR A 286 -1.06 19.00 -7.82
CA TYR A 286 0.15 18.55 -8.48
C TYR A 286 1.11 17.97 -7.46
N ARG A 287 1.64 16.79 -7.74
CA ARG A 287 2.62 16.13 -6.92
C ARG A 287 3.78 15.62 -7.77
N HIS A 288 4.99 15.94 -7.32
CA HIS A 288 6.22 15.38 -7.84
C HIS A 288 6.89 14.53 -6.76
N HIS A 289 7.29 13.30 -7.10
CA HIS A 289 7.93 12.37 -6.17
C HIS A 289 9.13 11.71 -6.83
N GLU A 290 10.30 11.90 -6.25
CA GLU A 290 11.52 11.21 -6.62
C GLU A 290 11.98 10.31 -5.48
N GLN A 291 12.45 9.10 -5.83
CA GLN A 291 13.09 8.23 -4.84
C GLN A 291 14.20 7.37 -5.43
N LYS A 292 15.12 6.97 -4.53
CA LYS A 292 16.14 5.95 -4.76
C LYS A 292 16.09 4.95 -3.62
N ALA A 293 16.04 3.66 -3.93
CA ALA A 293 15.93 2.64 -2.91
C ALA A 293 16.65 1.36 -3.30
N GLY A 294 17.11 0.63 -2.28
CA GLY A 294 17.60 -0.72 -2.43
C GLY A 294 16.44 -1.70 -2.65
N GLU A 295 16.72 -2.78 -3.38
CA GLU A 295 15.80 -3.89 -3.55
C GLU A 295 16.56 -5.21 -3.68
N VAL A 296 15.94 -6.29 -3.21
CA VAL A 296 16.48 -7.65 -3.30
C VAL A 296 15.51 -8.51 -4.08
N LEU A 297 16.03 -9.21 -5.07
CA LEU A 297 15.27 -10.25 -5.76
C LEU A 297 15.44 -11.58 -5.05
N ALA A 298 14.34 -12.18 -4.67
CA ALA A 298 14.32 -13.44 -3.95
C ALA A 298 15.09 -14.56 -4.67
N ALA A 299 15.03 -14.56 -6.00
CA ALA A 299 15.71 -15.53 -6.84
C ALA A 299 17.22 -15.58 -6.63
N TYR A 300 17.84 -14.52 -6.14
CA TYR A 300 19.30 -14.41 -5.99
C TYR A 300 19.79 -14.37 -4.56
N TRP A 301 18.88 -14.38 -3.58
CA TRP A 301 19.25 -14.28 -2.18
C TRP A 301 20.23 -15.36 -1.71
N TYR A 302 20.14 -16.55 -2.28
CA TYR A 302 20.91 -17.72 -1.89
C TYR A 302 22.10 -18.03 -2.81
N GLN A 303 22.20 -17.38 -3.97
CA GLN A 303 23.28 -17.66 -4.94
C GLN A 303 24.65 -17.12 -4.53
N PHE A 304 24.75 -16.46 -3.40
CA PHE A 304 25.93 -15.70 -2.99
C PHE A 304 26.76 -16.35 -1.89
N ASP A 305 26.61 -17.63 -1.65
CA ASP A 305 27.40 -18.40 -0.68
C ASP A 305 27.45 -17.70 0.70
N GLY A 306 26.28 -17.26 1.19
CA GLY A 306 26.12 -16.53 2.46
C GLY A 306 26.58 -15.06 2.44
N LYS A 307 26.96 -14.54 1.28
CA LYS A 307 27.31 -13.12 1.10
C LYS A 307 26.26 -12.45 0.20
N MET A 308 25.65 -11.39 0.69
CA MET A 308 24.70 -10.58 -0.08
C MET A 308 25.38 -9.26 -0.47
N PRO A 309 25.52 -8.94 -1.76
CA PRO A 309 26.10 -7.67 -2.20
C PRO A 309 25.12 -6.52 -1.98
N GLN A 310 25.65 -5.32 -1.80
CA GLN A 310 24.89 -4.10 -1.92
C GLN A 310 24.80 -3.73 -3.41
N TRP A 311 23.65 -3.93 -4.00
CA TRP A 311 23.40 -3.54 -5.39
C TRP A 311 23.19 -2.04 -5.56
N SER A 312 23.33 -1.57 -6.79
CA SER A 312 22.93 -0.21 -7.16
C SER A 312 21.43 0.01 -6.88
N LEU A 313 21.09 1.24 -6.48
CA LEU A 313 19.73 1.59 -6.12
C LEU A 313 18.83 1.67 -7.37
N GLY A 314 17.62 1.18 -7.24
CA GLY A 314 16.52 1.51 -8.15
C GLY A 314 16.05 2.95 -7.96
N SER A 315 15.30 3.48 -8.92
CA SER A 315 14.69 4.81 -8.81
C SER A 315 13.29 4.86 -9.39
N ALA A 316 12.50 5.77 -8.85
CA ALA A 316 11.22 6.20 -9.40
C ALA A 316 11.19 7.72 -9.42
N ASP A 317 10.68 8.29 -10.51
CA ASP A 317 10.48 9.74 -10.75
C ASP A 317 9.05 9.87 -11.28
N ILE A 318 8.14 10.47 -10.52
CA ILE A 318 6.70 10.41 -10.76
C ILE A 318 6.10 11.81 -10.66
N ASP A 319 5.42 12.22 -11.72
CA ASP A 319 4.57 13.39 -11.77
C ASP A 319 3.09 12.96 -11.74
N THR A 320 2.29 13.63 -10.94
CA THR A 320 0.84 13.44 -10.87
C THR A 320 0.14 14.78 -10.89
N ALA A 321 -0.87 14.93 -11.71
CA ALA A 321 -1.77 16.07 -11.70
C ALA A 321 -3.22 15.60 -11.64
N SER A 322 -4.04 16.28 -10.85
CA SER A 322 -5.48 16.02 -10.80
C SER A 322 -6.29 17.33 -10.70
N LEU A 323 -7.50 17.26 -11.24
CA LEU A 323 -8.53 18.28 -11.13
C LEU A 323 -9.80 17.59 -10.64
N ASN A 324 -10.37 18.08 -9.55
CA ASN A 324 -11.67 17.65 -9.04
C ASN A 324 -12.62 18.85 -9.03
N TYR A 325 -13.70 18.76 -9.77
CA TYR A 325 -14.79 19.75 -9.76
C TYR A 325 -15.96 19.17 -9.01
N SER A 326 -16.41 19.88 -7.97
CA SER A 326 -17.58 19.56 -7.17
C SER A 326 -18.66 20.58 -7.41
N TYR A 327 -19.88 20.10 -7.65
CA TYR A 327 -21.06 20.93 -7.80
C TYR A 327 -22.23 20.34 -7.01
N LYS A 328 -22.63 21.06 -5.95
CA LYS A 328 -23.71 20.67 -5.04
C LYS A 328 -24.64 21.88 -4.80
N PRO A 329 -25.58 22.14 -5.72
CA PRO A 329 -26.58 23.18 -5.54
C PRO A 329 -27.58 22.81 -4.43
N ASP A 330 -28.49 23.75 -4.09
CA ASP A 330 -29.61 23.48 -3.18
C ASP A 330 -30.69 22.59 -3.87
N SER A 331 -30.26 21.42 -4.34
CA SER A 331 -31.06 20.44 -5.04
C SER A 331 -30.74 19.05 -4.53
N LEU A 332 -31.75 18.30 -4.16
CA LEU A 332 -31.60 16.90 -3.74
C LEU A 332 -31.13 15.98 -4.88
N TRP A 333 -31.30 16.41 -6.13
CA TRP A 333 -30.98 15.59 -7.31
C TRP A 333 -29.53 15.68 -7.76
N VAL A 334 -28.79 16.68 -7.27
CA VAL A 334 -27.45 16.98 -7.80
C VAL A 334 -26.45 17.13 -6.66
N ASP A 335 -25.55 16.17 -6.54
CA ASP A 335 -24.27 16.24 -5.85
C ASP A 335 -23.24 15.62 -6.79
N MET A 336 -22.72 16.46 -7.69
CA MET A 336 -21.89 16.03 -8.81
C MET A 336 -20.41 16.22 -8.53
N ASN A 337 -19.62 15.21 -8.84
CA ASN A 337 -18.16 15.25 -8.79
C ASN A 337 -17.57 14.78 -10.12
N LEU A 338 -16.74 15.64 -10.73
CA LEU A 338 -15.96 15.32 -11.92
C LEU A 338 -14.48 15.31 -11.55
N GLY A 339 -13.82 14.18 -11.71
CA GLY A 339 -12.38 14.04 -11.54
C GLY A 339 -11.67 13.82 -12.88
N LEU A 340 -10.59 14.56 -13.11
CA LEU A 340 -9.65 14.35 -14.21
C LEU A 340 -8.28 14.13 -13.58
N TRP A 341 -7.52 13.15 -14.04
CA TRP A 341 -6.21 12.89 -13.49
C TRP A 341 -5.23 12.35 -14.53
N TRP A 342 -3.95 12.62 -14.30
CA TRP A 342 -2.84 12.13 -15.07
C TRP A 342 -1.67 11.81 -14.16
N THR A 343 -0.99 10.69 -14.43
CA THR A 343 0.22 10.26 -13.73
C THR A 343 1.22 9.73 -14.74
N LYS A 344 2.48 10.12 -14.59
CA LYS A 344 3.58 9.61 -15.40
C LYS A 344 4.77 9.29 -14.52
N GLY A 345 5.18 8.03 -14.52
CA GLY A 345 6.37 7.56 -13.84
C GLY A 345 7.48 7.15 -14.80
N LYS A 346 8.72 7.46 -14.42
CA LYS A 346 9.94 6.90 -14.99
C LYS A 346 10.59 6.02 -13.96
N PHE A 347 10.80 4.77 -14.29
CA PHE A 347 11.28 3.77 -13.37
C PHE A 347 12.60 3.18 -13.81
N LYS A 348 13.50 2.95 -12.85
CA LYS A 348 14.72 2.19 -12.99
C LYS A 348 14.67 1.14 -11.89
N GLN A 349 14.47 -0.10 -12.27
CA GLN A 349 14.25 -1.20 -11.34
C GLN A 349 15.27 -2.29 -11.58
N ARG A 350 15.63 -3.00 -10.52
CA ARG A 350 16.41 -4.19 -10.65
C ARG A 350 15.53 -5.34 -11.07
N ASN A 351 15.97 -6.04 -12.08
CA ASN A 351 15.32 -7.26 -12.52
C ASN A 351 16.35 -8.37 -12.65
N GLY A 352 15.93 -9.56 -12.33
CA GLY A 352 16.83 -10.67 -12.35
C GLY A 352 16.28 -11.82 -13.18
N THR A 353 16.55 -11.81 -14.47
CA THR A 353 16.09 -12.86 -15.37
C THR A 353 17.13 -13.43 -16.27
N THR A 354 18.39 -13.20 -16.05
CA THR A 354 19.38 -13.89 -16.84
C THR A 354 20.11 -14.93 -16.04
N ASP A 355 20.44 -16.02 -16.70
CA ASP A 355 21.26 -17.10 -16.19
C ASP A 355 22.74 -16.69 -16.10
N ASP A 356 23.10 -15.50 -16.57
CA ASP A 356 24.45 -14.98 -16.46
C ASP A 356 24.71 -14.39 -15.08
N VAL A 357 25.53 -15.08 -14.30
CA VAL A 357 25.92 -14.70 -12.94
C VAL A 357 26.60 -13.32 -12.92
N THR A 358 27.33 -12.93 -13.95
CA THR A 358 28.02 -11.62 -14.01
C THR A 358 27.00 -10.48 -14.14
N ALA A 359 25.94 -10.72 -14.80
CA ALA A 359 24.85 -9.78 -14.96
C ALA A 359 23.99 -9.64 -13.71
N HIS A 360 23.98 -10.61 -12.82
CA HIS A 360 23.26 -10.55 -11.54
C HIS A 360 23.87 -9.55 -10.55
N TYR A 361 25.14 -9.26 -10.65
CA TYR A 361 25.88 -8.39 -9.74
C TYR A 361 26.03 -6.98 -10.27
N GLY A 362 26.02 -6.82 -11.58
CA GLY A 362 26.36 -5.57 -12.24
C GLY A 362 25.27 -4.50 -12.17
N ASN A 363 25.71 -3.27 -12.36
CA ASN A 363 24.84 -2.11 -12.60
C ASN A 363 24.03 -2.22 -13.90
N GLN A 364 24.31 -3.19 -14.74
CA GLN A 364 23.70 -3.41 -16.06
C GLN A 364 22.28 -3.96 -15.98
N TYR A 365 21.89 -4.58 -14.84
CA TYR A 365 20.59 -5.22 -14.64
C TYR A 365 19.53 -4.26 -14.12
N GLN A 366 19.35 -3.17 -14.80
CA GLN A 366 18.32 -2.21 -14.49
C GLN A 366 17.44 -2.05 -15.70
N HIS A 367 16.22 -2.51 -15.61
CA HIS A 367 15.30 -2.15 -16.65
C HIS A 367 14.69 -0.79 -16.40
N ARG A 368 14.57 -0.04 -17.48
CA ARG A 368 14.11 1.34 -17.47
C ARG A 368 12.88 1.47 -18.34
N TYR A 369 11.81 1.96 -17.77
CA TYR A 369 10.55 2.12 -18.48
C TYR A 369 9.77 3.32 -17.97
N THR A 370 8.75 3.71 -18.74
CA THR A 370 7.74 4.67 -18.34
C THR A 370 6.40 3.95 -18.20
N ASP A 371 5.64 4.31 -17.18
CA ASP A 371 4.22 3.99 -17.06
C ASP A 371 3.45 5.31 -16.99
N GLU A 372 2.51 5.52 -17.90
CA GLU A 372 1.68 6.71 -17.97
C GLU A 372 0.23 6.32 -17.90
N ARG A 373 -0.51 6.95 -17.00
CA ARG A 373 -1.94 6.74 -16.81
C ARG A 373 -2.69 8.05 -16.84
N MET A 374 -3.85 8.03 -17.45
CA MET A 374 -4.80 9.15 -17.41
C MET A 374 -6.21 8.62 -17.30
N GLY A 375 -7.05 9.37 -16.65
CA GLY A 375 -8.43 8.96 -16.50
C GLY A 375 -9.36 10.11 -16.15
N PHE A 376 -10.63 9.82 -16.27
CA PHE A 376 -11.68 10.65 -15.72
C PHE A 376 -12.71 9.80 -14.98
N ASN A 377 -13.40 10.43 -14.05
CA ASN A 377 -14.60 9.89 -13.41
C ASN A 377 -15.63 11.00 -13.30
N LEU A 378 -16.89 10.65 -13.51
CA LEU A 378 -18.03 11.51 -13.27
C LEU A 378 -19.02 10.75 -12.41
N GLU A 379 -19.40 11.34 -11.30
CA GLU A 379 -20.30 10.74 -10.31
C GLU A 379 -21.34 11.78 -9.91
N ASN A 380 -22.59 11.35 -9.73
CA ASN A 380 -23.65 12.15 -9.14
C ASN A 380 -24.38 11.34 -8.08
N THR A 381 -24.79 12.01 -7.00
CA THR A 381 -25.71 11.46 -5.99
C THR A 381 -27.02 12.22 -6.02
N SER A 382 -28.13 11.48 -6.09
CA SER A 382 -29.49 12.01 -6.00
C SER A 382 -30.16 11.50 -4.73
N GLU A 383 -30.72 12.40 -3.94
CA GLU A 383 -31.44 12.12 -2.70
C GLU A 383 -32.96 12.25 -2.94
N PHE A 384 -33.75 11.42 -2.29
CA PHE A 384 -35.23 11.44 -2.43
C PHE A 384 -35.84 12.01 -1.15
N ALA A 385 -36.50 13.18 -1.25
CA ALA A 385 -37.03 13.93 -0.09
C ALA A 385 -37.99 13.13 0.79
N ASP A 386 -38.88 12.34 0.16
CA ASP A 386 -39.94 11.60 0.83
C ASP A 386 -39.53 10.18 1.28
N TYR A 387 -38.34 9.75 0.92
CA TYR A 387 -37.83 8.42 1.21
C TYR A 387 -36.38 8.49 1.62
N PRO A 388 -35.91 7.71 2.61
CA PRO A 388 -34.53 7.69 3.02
C PRO A 388 -33.66 6.91 2.01
N ILE A 389 -33.70 7.31 0.74
CA ILE A 389 -33.01 6.66 -0.38
C ILE A 389 -32.08 7.65 -1.04
N ASP A 390 -30.82 7.22 -1.24
CA ASP A 390 -29.85 7.89 -2.08
C ASP A 390 -29.46 6.98 -3.24
N ILE A 391 -29.30 7.55 -4.42
CA ILE A 391 -28.76 6.84 -5.58
C ILE A 391 -27.51 7.56 -6.07
N THR A 392 -26.36 6.89 -5.97
CA THR A 392 -25.11 7.35 -6.55
C THR A 392 -24.84 6.59 -7.84
N TYR A 393 -24.53 7.29 -8.90
CA TYR A 393 -24.24 6.69 -10.21
C TYR A 393 -23.12 7.44 -10.92
N GLY A 394 -22.38 6.74 -11.77
CA GLY A 394 -21.24 7.35 -12.43
C GLY A 394 -20.63 6.52 -13.55
N VAL A 395 -19.68 7.15 -14.21
CA VAL A 395 -18.87 6.56 -15.29
C VAL A 395 -17.42 6.84 -15.07
N GLU A 396 -16.57 5.92 -15.52
CA GLU A 396 -15.12 6.03 -15.40
C GLU A 396 -14.43 5.58 -16.70
N TYR A 397 -13.34 6.21 -16.97
CA TYR A 397 -12.43 5.84 -18.05
C TYR A 397 -10.99 5.97 -17.57
N MET A 398 -10.16 4.98 -17.89
CA MET A 398 -8.72 5.02 -17.65
C MET A 398 -7.97 4.46 -18.85
N GLN A 399 -6.88 5.10 -19.22
CA GLN A 399 -5.89 4.61 -20.17
C GLN A 399 -4.54 4.48 -19.49
N GLN A 400 -3.86 3.36 -19.72
CA GLN A 400 -2.50 3.10 -19.27
C GLN A 400 -1.61 2.83 -20.47
N LYS A 401 -0.39 3.37 -20.46
CA LYS A 401 0.65 3.09 -21.45
C LYS A 401 1.95 2.74 -20.76
N SER A 402 2.52 1.59 -21.07
CA SER A 402 3.83 1.19 -20.58
C SER A 402 4.80 1.10 -21.75
N LYS A 403 5.96 1.77 -21.64
CA LYS A 403 6.95 1.85 -22.72
C LYS A 403 8.37 1.73 -22.20
N PRO A 404 9.30 1.07 -22.94
CA PRO A 404 10.71 1.06 -22.58
C PRO A 404 11.34 2.45 -22.75
N LEU A 405 12.26 2.78 -21.84
CA LEU A 405 13.13 3.96 -21.94
C LEU A 405 14.45 3.65 -22.62
N THR A 406 14.92 2.42 -22.51
CA THR A 406 16.16 1.95 -23.13
C THR A 406 15.86 0.78 -24.05
N LYS A 407 16.53 0.75 -25.18
CA LYS A 407 16.50 -0.37 -26.09
C LYS A 407 17.67 -1.30 -25.74
N THR A 408 17.43 -2.57 -25.60
CA THR A 408 18.44 -3.61 -25.43
C THR A 408 18.25 -4.72 -26.45
N TYR A 409 19.37 -5.32 -26.89
CA TYR A 409 19.35 -6.43 -27.86
C TYR A 409 18.98 -7.75 -27.18
N GLN A 410 17.74 -7.91 -26.78
CA GLN A 410 17.30 -9.24 -26.33
C GLN A 410 16.11 -9.71 -27.14
N PRO A 411 16.17 -10.93 -27.67
CA PRO A 411 15.06 -11.51 -28.42
C PRO A 411 13.86 -11.68 -27.49
N ILE A 412 12.69 -11.36 -27.98
CA ILE A 412 11.43 -11.63 -27.31
C ILE A 412 11.06 -13.08 -27.58
N TRP A 413 10.89 -13.84 -26.51
CA TRP A 413 10.49 -15.25 -26.61
C TRP A 413 8.97 -15.35 -26.75
N THR A 414 8.52 -16.00 -27.79
CA THR A 414 7.12 -16.38 -28.00
C THR A 414 7.02 -17.88 -28.25
N PRO A 415 5.83 -18.46 -28.16
CA PRO A 415 5.63 -19.88 -28.50
C PRO A 415 6.04 -20.24 -29.92
N GLU A 416 5.90 -19.27 -30.86
CA GLU A 416 6.28 -19.44 -32.26
C GLU A 416 7.77 -19.26 -32.50
N GLY A 417 8.54 -18.94 -31.48
CA GLY A 417 9.97 -18.71 -31.55
C GLY A 417 10.40 -17.35 -31.02
N THR A 418 11.58 -16.91 -31.39
CA THR A 418 12.11 -15.61 -31.05
C THR A 418 11.64 -14.58 -32.06
N ILE A 419 10.98 -13.54 -31.62
CA ILE A 419 10.84 -12.34 -32.43
C ILE A 419 12.22 -11.68 -32.43
N PRO A 420 12.89 -11.48 -33.62
CA PRO A 420 14.14 -10.77 -33.69
C PRO A 420 13.86 -9.39 -33.17
N GLY A 421 14.34 -9.12 -31.98
CA GLY A 421 13.99 -7.89 -31.31
C GLY A 421 14.71 -6.73 -31.92
N GLU A 422 14.00 -5.67 -32.10
CA GLU A 422 14.56 -4.38 -31.74
C GLU A 422 15.14 -4.48 -30.33
N GLU A 423 16.17 -3.69 -30.06
CA GLU A 423 16.77 -3.51 -28.73
C GLU A 423 15.72 -3.10 -27.67
N LEU A 424 14.88 -4.02 -27.25
CA LEU A 424 13.95 -3.80 -26.15
C LEU A 424 14.56 -4.28 -24.86
N ASP A 425 14.41 -3.50 -23.80
CA ASP A 425 14.68 -3.99 -22.46
C ASP A 425 13.82 -5.25 -22.21
N PRO A 426 14.43 -6.42 -21.92
CA PRO A 426 13.75 -7.71 -21.90
C PRO A 426 12.61 -7.79 -20.90
N VAL A 427 12.53 -6.86 -19.97
CA VAL A 427 11.47 -6.80 -18.95
C VAL A 427 10.45 -5.72 -19.18
N THR A 428 10.63 -4.91 -20.19
CA THR A 428 9.79 -3.77 -20.45
C THR A 428 8.74 -4.11 -21.50
N ARG A 429 7.55 -3.72 -21.23
CA ARG A 429 6.40 -3.86 -22.10
C ARG A 429 6.26 -2.63 -22.96
N ASN A 430 5.83 -2.83 -24.20
CA ASN A 430 5.35 -1.75 -25.04
C ASN A 430 3.87 -2.03 -25.32
N ALA A 431 3.01 -1.45 -24.54
CA ALA A 431 1.60 -1.79 -24.56
C ALA A 431 0.71 -0.64 -24.05
N LYS A 432 -0.57 -0.73 -24.43
CA LYS A 432 -1.62 0.19 -24.03
C LYS A 432 -2.80 -0.61 -23.47
N GLY A 433 -3.32 -0.21 -22.31
CA GLY A 433 -4.55 -0.72 -21.71
C GLY A 433 -5.61 0.37 -21.63
N THR A 434 -6.87 0.00 -21.76
CA THR A 434 -8.01 0.92 -21.65
C THR A 434 -9.11 0.29 -20.83
N ASN A 435 -9.46 0.89 -19.69
CA ASN A 435 -10.58 0.50 -18.83
C ASN A 435 -11.75 1.44 -19.01
N LYS A 436 -12.95 0.90 -19.07
CA LYS A 436 -14.22 1.63 -19.16
C LYS A 436 -15.19 1.03 -18.17
N SER A 437 -15.88 1.85 -17.39
CA SER A 437 -16.90 1.34 -16.48
C SER A 437 -18.03 2.34 -16.23
N ALA A 438 -19.20 1.80 -15.86
CA ALA A 438 -20.31 2.53 -15.30
C ALA A 438 -20.79 1.83 -14.04
N PHE A 439 -21.29 2.57 -13.08
CA PHE A 439 -21.73 2.03 -11.80
C PHE A 439 -22.95 2.77 -11.24
N THR A 440 -23.70 2.08 -10.39
CA THR A 440 -24.75 2.67 -9.59
C THR A 440 -24.83 1.99 -8.23
N ASN A 441 -25.12 2.77 -7.19
CA ASN A 441 -25.35 2.31 -5.83
C ASN A 441 -26.66 2.94 -5.33
N MET A 442 -27.53 2.14 -4.77
CA MET A 442 -28.74 2.58 -4.09
C MET A 442 -28.59 2.28 -2.60
N ALA A 443 -28.65 3.32 -1.78
CA ALA A 443 -28.63 3.23 -0.33
C ALA A 443 -30.01 3.57 0.24
N TYR A 444 -30.55 2.68 1.05
CA TYR A 444 -31.72 2.93 1.90
C TYR A 444 -31.25 3.09 3.35
N LYS A 445 -31.70 4.17 4.01
CA LYS A 445 -31.26 4.57 5.36
C LYS A 445 -32.42 4.59 6.35
N GLY A 446 -33.01 3.42 6.62
CA GLY A 446 -34.10 3.30 7.59
C GLY A 446 -33.60 3.27 9.04
N GLU A 447 -34.52 3.51 9.99
CA GLU A 447 -34.21 3.52 11.42
C GLU A 447 -33.74 2.14 11.95
N TRP A 448 -34.40 1.07 11.53
CA TRP A 448 -34.15 -0.30 11.96
C TRP A 448 -33.23 -1.08 11.02
N VAL A 449 -33.25 -0.68 9.75
CA VAL A 449 -32.51 -1.38 8.71
C VAL A 449 -31.96 -0.39 7.69
N SER A 450 -30.70 -0.56 7.34
CA SER A 450 -30.08 0.12 6.20
C SER A 450 -29.64 -0.91 5.18
N THR A 451 -29.73 -0.59 3.90
CA THR A 451 -29.25 -1.46 2.83
C THR A 451 -28.49 -0.67 1.77
N LEU A 452 -27.48 -1.31 1.19
CA LEU A 452 -26.76 -0.79 0.05
C LEU A 452 -26.74 -1.86 -1.04
N VAL A 453 -27.25 -1.51 -2.23
CA VAL A 453 -27.21 -2.39 -3.40
C VAL A 453 -26.42 -1.68 -4.49
N GLY A 454 -25.43 -2.34 -5.02
CA GLY A 454 -24.54 -1.79 -6.03
C GLY A 454 -24.45 -2.69 -7.26
N TRP A 455 -24.31 -2.05 -8.40
CA TRP A 455 -24.07 -2.68 -9.69
C TRP A 455 -22.97 -1.91 -10.44
N ARG A 456 -22.12 -2.64 -11.14
CA ARG A 456 -21.09 -2.10 -12.04
C ARG A 456 -21.02 -2.92 -13.31
N ILE A 457 -20.81 -2.26 -14.41
CA ILE A 457 -20.40 -2.87 -15.67
C ILE A 457 -19.04 -2.31 -16.08
N HIS A 458 -18.13 -3.18 -16.50
CA HIS A 458 -16.78 -2.76 -16.89
C HIS A 458 -16.19 -3.63 -18.00
N ALA A 459 -15.24 -3.08 -18.72
CA ALA A 459 -14.51 -3.73 -19.80
C ALA A 459 -13.06 -3.25 -19.85
N PHE A 460 -12.16 -4.13 -20.27
CA PHE A 460 -10.74 -3.85 -20.42
C PHE A 460 -10.24 -4.28 -21.80
N ASP A 461 -9.63 -3.35 -22.52
CA ASP A 461 -9.02 -3.58 -23.83
C ASP A 461 -7.50 -3.41 -23.71
N VAL A 462 -6.72 -4.27 -24.35
CA VAL A 462 -5.25 -4.28 -24.34
C VAL A 462 -4.73 -4.34 -25.77
N ASP A 463 -3.81 -3.43 -26.09
CA ASP A 463 -3.03 -3.44 -27.33
C ASP A 463 -1.57 -3.75 -26.97
N ASP A 464 -1.08 -4.93 -27.34
CA ASP A 464 0.32 -5.33 -27.21
C ASP A 464 1.07 -4.98 -28.50
N HIS A 465 1.89 -3.93 -28.44
CA HIS A 465 2.68 -3.47 -29.59
C HIS A 465 3.91 -4.34 -29.87
N VAL A 466 4.28 -5.23 -28.95
CA VAL A 466 5.37 -6.20 -29.12
C VAL A 466 4.90 -7.36 -30.00
N LEU A 467 3.74 -7.92 -29.66
CA LEU A 467 3.14 -9.03 -30.42
C LEU A 467 2.27 -8.56 -31.59
N GLY A 468 1.95 -7.26 -31.67
CA GLY A 468 1.00 -6.73 -32.66
C GLY A 468 -0.41 -7.29 -32.49
N LYS A 469 -0.81 -7.62 -31.25
CA LYS A 469 -2.11 -8.23 -30.91
C LYS A 469 -2.93 -7.32 -30.02
N SER A 470 -4.24 -7.36 -30.20
CA SER A 470 -5.22 -6.72 -29.30
C SER A 470 -6.09 -7.79 -28.65
N ILE A 471 -6.35 -7.63 -27.38
CA ILE A 471 -7.18 -8.50 -26.56
C ILE A 471 -8.26 -7.65 -25.88
N SER A 472 -9.50 -8.16 -25.87
CA SER A 472 -10.63 -7.50 -25.19
C SER A 472 -11.23 -8.42 -24.14
N TYR A 473 -11.40 -7.88 -22.93
CA TYR A 473 -12.09 -8.53 -21.81
C TYR A 473 -13.34 -7.72 -21.47
N GLY A 474 -14.47 -8.31 -21.65
CA GLY A 474 -15.69 -7.64 -21.21
C GLY A 474 -16.85 -7.75 -22.18
N PRO A 475 -17.99 -7.10 -21.89
CA PRO A 475 -18.28 -6.49 -20.58
C PRO A 475 -18.49 -7.53 -19.46
N LYS A 476 -18.16 -7.14 -18.22
CA LYS A 476 -18.45 -7.90 -17.00
C LYS A 476 -19.38 -7.10 -16.11
N ASN A 477 -20.24 -7.80 -15.38
CA ASN A 477 -21.17 -7.20 -14.43
C ASN A 477 -20.79 -7.63 -13.03
N ASP A 478 -20.61 -6.66 -12.14
CA ASP A 478 -20.39 -6.86 -10.71
C ASP A 478 -21.66 -6.49 -9.95
N LEU A 479 -21.95 -7.22 -8.89
CA LEU A 479 -23.08 -7.00 -8.00
C LEU A 479 -22.60 -6.99 -6.55
N MET A 480 -23.20 -6.13 -5.73
CA MET A 480 -22.96 -6.10 -4.30
C MET A 480 -24.27 -5.81 -3.56
N GLY A 481 -24.46 -6.46 -2.43
CA GLY A 481 -25.52 -6.16 -1.48
C GLY A 481 -24.98 -6.12 -0.06
N GLU A 482 -25.37 -5.10 0.70
CA GLU A 482 -25.14 -5.01 2.14
C GLU A 482 -26.48 -4.76 2.84
N LEU A 483 -26.71 -5.49 3.90
CA LEU A 483 -27.86 -5.33 4.78
C LEU A 483 -27.35 -5.14 6.21
N ARG A 484 -27.87 -4.10 6.89
CA ARG A 484 -27.50 -3.76 8.25
C ARG A 484 -28.75 -3.58 9.10
N PHE A 485 -28.79 -4.26 10.24
CA PHE A 485 -29.83 -4.14 11.24
C PHE A 485 -29.31 -3.29 12.40
N HIS A 486 -29.96 -2.19 12.69
CA HIS A 486 -29.72 -1.32 13.84
C HIS A 486 -30.51 -1.88 15.04
N VAL A 487 -29.85 -2.72 15.85
CA VAL A 487 -30.49 -3.37 17.00
C VAL A 487 -30.73 -2.34 18.12
N THR A 488 -29.76 -1.47 18.33
CA THR A 488 -29.84 -0.26 19.14
C THR A 488 -29.01 0.85 18.48
N ASP A 489 -29.02 2.06 19.02
CA ASP A 489 -28.18 3.15 18.56
C ASP A 489 -26.68 2.84 18.67
N GLU A 490 -26.31 1.92 19.54
CA GLU A 490 -24.92 1.53 19.87
C GLU A 490 -24.51 0.22 19.23
N PHE A 491 -25.46 -0.60 18.73
CA PHE A 491 -25.21 -1.95 18.25
C PHE A 491 -25.87 -2.23 16.92
N ASP A 492 -25.09 -2.63 15.94
CA ASP A 492 -25.58 -3.12 14.65
C ASP A 492 -24.99 -4.46 14.26
N ILE A 493 -25.76 -5.20 13.45
CA ILE A 493 -25.35 -6.44 12.79
C ILE A 493 -25.47 -6.24 11.30
N TYR A 494 -24.49 -6.67 10.54
CA TYR A 494 -24.53 -6.52 9.08
C TYR A 494 -24.12 -7.81 8.36
N THR A 495 -24.58 -7.92 7.13
CA THR A 495 -24.10 -8.91 6.16
C THR A 495 -23.84 -8.24 4.82
N LYS A 496 -22.78 -8.65 4.14
CA LYS A 496 -22.38 -8.16 2.83
C LYS A 496 -22.08 -9.34 1.92
N TYR A 497 -22.60 -9.28 0.69
CA TYR A 497 -22.26 -10.23 -0.38
C TYR A 497 -21.83 -9.46 -1.61
N SER A 498 -20.84 -9.98 -2.34
CA SER A 498 -20.45 -9.46 -3.65
C SER A 498 -20.10 -10.58 -4.61
N ASP A 499 -20.45 -10.35 -5.87
CA ASP A 499 -20.09 -11.17 -7.03
C ASP A 499 -19.41 -10.23 -8.02
N SER A 500 -18.10 -10.35 -8.19
CA SER A 500 -17.29 -9.36 -8.91
C SER A 500 -16.17 -10.01 -9.72
N TYR A 501 -15.77 -9.31 -10.78
CA TYR A 501 -14.74 -9.77 -11.70
C TYR A 501 -13.53 -8.83 -11.65
N ARG A 502 -12.35 -9.42 -11.87
CA ARG A 502 -11.12 -8.67 -12.15
C ARG A 502 -10.55 -9.15 -13.48
N GLU A 503 -10.42 -8.24 -14.43
CA GLU A 503 -9.73 -8.52 -15.68
C GLU A 503 -8.22 -8.68 -15.42
N PRO A 504 -7.54 -9.48 -16.25
CA PRO A 504 -6.07 -9.51 -16.23
C PRO A 504 -5.51 -8.11 -16.49
N SER A 505 -4.52 -7.72 -15.71
CA SER A 505 -3.87 -6.39 -15.84
C SER A 505 -3.06 -6.28 -17.15
N LEU A 506 -2.68 -5.07 -17.54
CA LEU A 506 -1.77 -4.82 -18.66
C LEU A 506 -0.48 -5.65 -18.52
N PHE A 507 0.01 -5.78 -17.29
CA PHE A 507 1.22 -6.56 -17.00
C PHE A 507 1.03 -8.05 -17.23
N GLU A 508 -0.12 -8.61 -16.89
CA GLU A 508 -0.42 -10.04 -17.02
C GLU A 508 -0.68 -10.46 -18.46
N THR A 509 -1.16 -9.54 -19.30
CA THR A 509 -1.65 -9.81 -20.66
C THR A 509 -0.68 -9.47 -21.79
N THR A 510 0.48 -8.92 -21.47
CA THR A 510 1.42 -8.43 -22.50
C THR A 510 2.75 -9.15 -22.43
N ALA A 511 3.33 -9.36 -23.61
CA ALA A 511 4.64 -10.00 -23.74
C ALA A 511 5.77 -9.08 -23.26
N SER A 512 6.80 -9.71 -22.74
CA SER A 512 8.10 -9.10 -22.49
C SER A 512 9.19 -10.06 -22.95
N GLY A 513 10.41 -9.58 -23.12
CA GLY A 513 11.55 -10.41 -23.54
C GLY A 513 12.06 -11.38 -22.48
N GLN A 514 11.21 -11.83 -21.54
CA GLN A 514 11.61 -12.66 -20.44
C GLN A 514 11.12 -14.08 -20.51
N THR A 515 11.83 -14.97 -19.81
CA THR A 515 11.41 -16.37 -19.56
C THR A 515 10.05 -16.44 -18.87
N TYR A 516 9.60 -15.33 -18.27
CA TYR A 516 8.36 -15.21 -17.50
C TYR A 516 7.49 -14.15 -18.12
N SER A 517 6.56 -14.54 -18.96
CA SER A 517 5.77 -13.61 -19.74
C SER A 517 4.37 -14.14 -20.00
N TYR A 518 3.54 -13.29 -20.57
CA TYR A 518 2.30 -13.73 -21.19
C TYR A 518 2.60 -14.67 -22.38
N SER A 519 1.83 -15.75 -22.49
CA SER A 519 1.85 -16.63 -23.67
C SER A 519 0.48 -16.62 -24.34
N PRO A 520 0.41 -16.32 -25.64
CA PRO A 520 -0.84 -16.42 -26.42
C PRO A 520 -1.50 -17.81 -26.40
N ASP A 521 -0.70 -18.87 -26.20
CA ASP A 521 -1.18 -20.25 -26.13
C ASP A 521 -1.84 -20.58 -24.79
N VAL A 522 -1.70 -19.71 -23.80
CA VAL A 522 -2.31 -19.81 -22.48
C VAL A 522 -3.23 -18.61 -22.28
N PRO A 523 -4.42 -18.59 -22.92
CA PRO A 523 -5.30 -17.43 -22.86
C PRO A 523 -5.82 -17.23 -21.44
N LEU A 524 -5.73 -15.97 -20.97
CA LEU A 524 -6.18 -15.59 -19.64
C LEU A 524 -7.67 -15.29 -19.63
N LYS A 525 -8.30 -15.61 -18.51
CA LYS A 525 -9.71 -15.26 -18.21
C LYS A 525 -9.75 -14.31 -17.01
N PRO A 526 -10.78 -13.45 -16.93
CA PRO A 526 -11.00 -12.69 -15.71
C PRO A 526 -11.16 -13.58 -14.49
N GLU A 527 -10.63 -13.11 -13.35
CA GLU A 527 -10.92 -13.72 -12.05
C GLU A 527 -12.37 -13.45 -11.68
N HIS A 528 -13.03 -14.42 -11.04
CA HIS A 528 -14.38 -14.31 -10.56
C HIS A 528 -14.41 -14.50 -9.04
N ALA A 529 -14.62 -13.44 -8.30
CA ALA A 529 -14.62 -13.41 -6.85
C ALA A 529 -16.05 -13.38 -6.31
N LYS A 530 -16.39 -14.35 -5.46
CA LYS A 530 -17.58 -14.36 -4.62
C LYS A 530 -17.18 -14.15 -3.18
N SER A 531 -17.61 -13.05 -2.60
CA SER A 531 -17.24 -12.68 -1.24
C SER A 531 -18.47 -12.56 -0.36
N PHE A 532 -18.39 -13.13 0.83
CA PHE A 532 -19.43 -13.04 1.86
C PHE A 532 -18.80 -12.54 3.16
N GLU A 533 -19.50 -11.66 3.84
CA GLU A 533 -19.12 -11.18 5.16
C GLU A 533 -20.36 -11.05 6.05
N VAL A 534 -20.19 -11.40 7.32
CA VAL A 534 -21.14 -11.10 8.38
C VAL A 534 -20.39 -10.55 9.57
N GLY A 535 -20.91 -9.53 10.19
CA GLY A 535 -20.25 -8.90 11.33
C GLY A 535 -21.20 -8.12 12.22
N MET A 536 -20.62 -7.63 13.31
CA MET A 536 -21.29 -6.74 14.25
C MET A 536 -20.39 -5.58 14.63
N ASN A 537 -20.99 -4.46 14.91
CA ASN A 537 -20.33 -3.27 15.44
C ASN A 537 -21.02 -2.86 16.72
N VAL A 538 -20.21 -2.46 17.70
CA VAL A 538 -20.66 -1.84 18.95
C VAL A 538 -19.89 -0.55 19.13
N GLU A 539 -20.59 0.54 19.36
CA GLU A 539 -20.00 1.83 19.72
C GLU A 539 -20.67 2.33 21.00
N LYS A 540 -19.88 2.51 22.04
CA LYS A 540 -20.38 2.89 23.37
C LYS A 540 -19.58 4.06 23.91
N GLU A 541 -20.28 5.14 24.26
CA GLU A 541 -19.76 6.26 25.02
C GLU A 541 -20.03 6.06 26.51
N ASN A 542 -19.20 6.64 27.37
CA ASN A 542 -19.30 6.59 28.83
C ASN A 542 -19.37 5.15 29.37
N LEU A 543 -18.48 4.27 28.89
CA LEU A 543 -18.46 2.85 29.26
C LEU A 543 -17.83 2.61 30.63
N ILE A 544 -16.66 3.25 30.92
CA ILE A 544 -15.87 3.10 32.15
C ILE A 544 -15.72 4.44 32.84
N PHE A 545 -15.46 5.49 32.09
CA PHE A 545 -15.27 6.88 32.54
C PHE A 545 -16.22 7.80 31.78
N ASP A 546 -16.48 8.98 32.38
CA ASP A 546 -17.15 10.05 31.62
C ASP A 546 -16.27 10.47 30.43
N GLU A 547 -16.88 10.69 29.28
CA GLU A 547 -16.23 11.10 28.02
C GLU A 547 -15.28 10.04 27.42
N ASP A 548 -15.43 8.76 27.77
CA ASP A 548 -14.75 7.69 27.06
C ASP A 548 -15.56 7.20 25.84
N ASN A 549 -14.86 6.57 24.91
CA ASN A 549 -15.46 5.94 23.74
C ASN A 549 -14.82 4.57 23.49
N ALA A 550 -15.67 3.56 23.31
CA ALA A 550 -15.27 2.21 22.95
C ALA A 550 -15.93 1.78 21.64
N LYS A 551 -15.14 1.27 20.71
CA LYS A 551 -15.62 0.74 19.42
C LYS A 551 -15.13 -0.70 19.27
N LEU A 552 -16.06 -1.62 19.02
CA LEU A 552 -15.76 -3.02 18.74
C LEU A 552 -16.37 -3.41 17.40
N ARG A 553 -15.57 -4.02 16.54
CA ARG A 553 -16.04 -4.70 15.34
C ARG A 553 -15.57 -6.16 15.39
N VAL A 554 -16.48 -7.08 15.13
CA VAL A 554 -16.17 -8.49 14.90
C VAL A 554 -16.79 -8.92 13.60
N ALA A 555 -16.04 -9.57 12.73
CA ALA A 555 -16.52 -10.03 11.44
C ALA A 555 -15.96 -11.40 11.06
N TYR A 556 -16.75 -12.18 10.36
CA TYR A 556 -16.33 -13.34 9.59
C TYR A 556 -16.37 -12.98 8.12
N PHE A 557 -15.31 -13.32 7.37
CA PHE A 557 -15.23 -13.15 5.92
C PHE A 557 -14.91 -14.47 5.22
N ASN A 558 -15.40 -14.59 3.99
CA ASN A 558 -15.10 -15.71 3.09
C ASN A 558 -15.03 -15.19 1.65
N ASN A 559 -13.86 -15.35 1.02
CA ASN A 559 -13.61 -15.00 -0.38
C ASN A 559 -13.30 -16.27 -1.15
N ASP A 560 -14.09 -16.57 -2.18
CA ASP A 560 -13.85 -17.66 -3.13
C ASP A 560 -13.57 -17.05 -4.51
N ILE A 561 -12.32 -17.12 -4.96
CA ILE A 561 -11.88 -16.58 -6.24
C ILE A 561 -11.62 -17.71 -7.20
N LYS A 562 -12.45 -17.85 -8.22
CA LYS A 562 -12.26 -18.78 -9.32
C LYS A 562 -11.40 -18.16 -10.42
N GLY A 563 -10.58 -18.99 -11.05
CA GLY A 563 -9.69 -18.54 -12.11
C GLY A 563 -8.62 -17.57 -11.61
N TYR A 564 -8.14 -17.71 -10.37
CA TYR A 564 -7.13 -16.84 -9.76
C TYR A 564 -5.88 -16.76 -10.64
N LEU A 565 -5.46 -15.54 -10.99
CA LEU A 565 -4.32 -15.31 -11.86
C LEU A 565 -3.01 -15.30 -11.08
N SER A 566 -2.09 -16.16 -11.48
CA SER A 566 -0.73 -16.20 -10.95
C SER A 566 0.23 -16.71 -12.02
N GLN A 567 1.52 -16.64 -11.75
CA GLN A 567 2.50 -17.31 -12.57
C GLN A 567 2.44 -18.84 -12.36
N GLY A 568 2.82 -19.61 -13.36
CA GLY A 568 2.93 -21.06 -13.29
C GLY A 568 3.72 -21.63 -14.45
N VAL A 569 4.01 -22.93 -14.41
CA VAL A 569 4.69 -23.59 -15.52
C VAL A 569 3.79 -23.58 -16.75
N ASN A 570 4.40 -23.33 -17.92
CA ASN A 570 3.69 -23.34 -19.19
C ASN A 570 3.14 -24.77 -19.47
N PRO A 571 1.80 -24.95 -19.52
CA PRO A 571 1.20 -26.25 -19.69
C PRO A 571 1.41 -26.84 -21.11
N THR A 572 1.80 -26.02 -22.08
CA THR A 572 2.04 -26.49 -23.46
C THR A 572 3.36 -27.23 -23.61
N GLY A 573 4.21 -27.26 -22.57
CA GLY A 573 5.53 -27.90 -22.63
C GLY A 573 6.59 -27.09 -23.39
N VAL A 574 6.25 -25.92 -23.89
CA VAL A 574 7.20 -25.01 -24.54
C VAL A 574 8.16 -24.43 -23.52
N TYR A 575 9.45 -24.48 -23.79
CA TYR A 575 10.47 -24.03 -22.86
C TYR A 575 10.51 -22.49 -22.69
N HIS A 576 10.11 -21.76 -23.72
CA HIS A 576 10.09 -20.28 -23.68
C HIS A 576 8.74 -19.73 -24.17
N PRO A 577 8.02 -18.99 -23.31
CA PRO A 577 8.30 -18.78 -21.88
C PRO A 577 7.99 -20.02 -21.05
N TYR A 578 8.95 -20.45 -20.22
CA TYR A 578 8.78 -21.61 -19.35
C TYR A 578 7.79 -21.34 -18.20
N ILE A 579 7.83 -20.14 -17.64
CA ILE A 579 6.85 -19.65 -16.66
C ILE A 579 5.96 -18.62 -17.34
N VAL A 580 4.66 -18.83 -17.23
CA VAL A 580 3.63 -17.95 -17.81
C VAL A 580 2.65 -17.47 -16.76
N MET A 581 1.94 -16.40 -17.10
CA MET A 581 0.72 -16.05 -16.37
C MET A 581 -0.39 -17.03 -16.79
N LYS A 582 -1.12 -17.57 -15.82
CA LYS A 582 -2.21 -18.52 -16.03
C LYS A 582 -3.29 -18.39 -14.96
N ASN A 583 -4.48 -18.90 -15.25
CA ASN A 583 -5.53 -19.03 -14.27
C ASN A 583 -5.40 -20.34 -13.49
N TYR A 584 -5.45 -20.27 -12.17
CA TYR A 584 -5.61 -21.40 -11.28
C TYR A 584 -7.09 -21.73 -11.07
N ASP A 585 -7.41 -22.95 -10.63
CA ASP A 585 -8.81 -23.36 -10.41
C ASP A 585 -9.49 -22.42 -9.40
N SER A 586 -8.89 -22.22 -8.23
CA SER A 586 -9.43 -21.31 -7.22
C SER A 586 -8.39 -20.87 -6.17
N PHE A 587 -8.67 -19.75 -5.53
CA PHE A 587 -8.01 -19.34 -4.28
C PHE A 587 -9.09 -18.95 -3.27
N LYS A 588 -9.14 -19.65 -2.13
CA LYS A 588 -10.11 -19.43 -1.06
C LYS A 588 -9.43 -18.85 0.17
N LEU A 589 -9.99 -17.80 0.68
CA LEU A 589 -9.50 -17.09 1.87
C LEU A 589 -10.67 -16.81 2.81
N ALA A 590 -10.64 -17.38 4.00
CA ALA A 590 -11.67 -17.16 5.01
C ALA A 590 -11.09 -16.99 6.39
N GLY A 591 -11.77 -16.21 7.23
CA GLY A 591 -11.28 -15.94 8.57
C GLY A 591 -12.15 -15.01 9.39
N TYR A 592 -11.64 -14.66 10.56
CA TYR A 592 -12.27 -13.77 11.51
C TYR A 592 -11.41 -12.54 11.73
N GLU A 593 -12.04 -11.38 11.85
CA GLU A 593 -11.44 -10.11 12.23
C GLU A 593 -12.06 -9.61 13.53
N ILE A 594 -11.21 -9.08 14.42
CA ILE A 594 -11.62 -8.41 15.66
C ILE A 594 -10.88 -7.08 15.70
N GLU A 595 -11.60 -5.98 15.80
CA GLU A 595 -11.06 -4.64 15.96
C GLU A 595 -11.71 -3.99 17.18
N LEU A 596 -10.89 -3.63 18.16
CA LEU A 596 -11.32 -2.92 19.37
C LEU A 596 -10.50 -1.63 19.46
N LYS A 597 -11.15 -0.51 19.68
CA LYS A 597 -10.53 0.78 20.03
C LYS A 597 -11.21 1.33 21.27
N TYR A 598 -10.41 1.79 22.21
CA TYR A 598 -10.86 2.46 23.43
C TYR A 598 -10.06 3.75 23.61
N ASP A 599 -10.74 4.83 23.92
CA ASP A 599 -10.12 6.11 24.23
C ASP A 599 -10.85 6.80 25.38
N SER A 600 -10.09 7.38 26.31
CA SER A 600 -10.59 8.17 27.43
C SER A 600 -9.63 9.31 27.75
N ASN A 601 -9.97 10.15 28.70
CA ASN A 601 -9.09 11.20 29.20
C ASN A 601 -7.83 10.67 29.90
N TYR A 602 -7.81 9.40 30.32
CA TYR A 602 -6.76 8.79 31.15
C TYR A 602 -5.97 7.70 30.44
N ALA A 603 -6.63 6.97 29.56
CA ALA A 603 -6.05 5.79 28.92
C ALA A 603 -6.57 5.64 27.48
N PHE A 604 -5.78 4.97 26.67
CA PHE A 604 -6.16 4.57 25.30
C PHE A 604 -5.69 3.16 25.01
N GLY A 605 -6.34 2.51 24.07
CA GLY A 605 -5.94 1.20 23.63
C GLY A 605 -6.56 0.80 22.29
N SER A 606 -5.92 -0.14 21.63
CA SER A 606 -6.51 -0.83 20.49
C SER A 606 -6.11 -2.29 20.50
N PHE A 607 -6.96 -3.12 19.93
CA PHE A 607 -6.68 -4.52 19.68
C PHE A 607 -7.21 -4.89 18.31
N ASP A 608 -6.31 -5.31 17.42
CA ASP A 608 -6.61 -5.78 16.10
C ASP A 608 -6.15 -7.23 15.95
N ALA A 609 -6.99 -8.12 15.46
CA ALA A 609 -6.64 -9.51 15.22
C ALA A 609 -7.31 -10.04 13.96
N THR A 610 -6.54 -10.78 13.17
CA THR A 610 -7.04 -11.53 12.02
C THR A 610 -6.62 -12.99 12.14
N PHE A 611 -7.60 -13.88 12.07
CA PHE A 611 -7.41 -15.32 12.15
C PHE A 611 -7.91 -15.97 10.87
N TYR A 612 -7.00 -16.52 10.07
CA TYR A 612 -7.36 -17.26 8.85
C TYR A 612 -7.64 -18.71 9.20
N ASN A 613 -8.85 -19.17 8.96
CA ASN A 613 -9.24 -20.56 9.10
C ASN A 613 -9.16 -21.33 7.79
N ASN A 614 -9.13 -20.61 6.66
CA ASN A 614 -8.88 -21.17 5.33
C ASN A 614 -8.00 -20.21 4.51
N SER A 615 -6.99 -20.79 3.82
CA SER A 615 -6.14 -20.11 2.83
C SER A 615 -5.70 -21.19 1.81
N GLU A 616 -6.63 -21.61 0.97
CA GLU A 616 -6.43 -22.78 0.07
C GLU A 616 -6.35 -22.32 -1.38
N LEU A 617 -5.23 -22.66 -2.02
CA LEU A 617 -5.01 -22.51 -3.46
C LEU A 617 -5.16 -23.86 -4.15
N CYS A 618 -5.92 -23.89 -5.26
CA CYS A 618 -6.11 -25.10 -6.06
C CYS A 618 -5.67 -24.87 -7.50
N SER A 619 -4.89 -25.84 -8.04
CA SER A 619 -4.49 -25.91 -9.44
C SER A 619 -4.27 -27.38 -9.85
N ARG A 620 -5.17 -27.92 -10.64
CA ARG A 620 -5.05 -29.30 -11.19
C ARG A 620 -3.91 -29.39 -12.19
N ASP A 621 -3.75 -28.37 -13.03
CA ASP A 621 -2.66 -28.32 -14.01
C ASP A 621 -1.27 -28.46 -13.33
N GLU A 622 -1.04 -27.75 -12.23
CA GLU A 622 0.25 -27.83 -11.52
C GLU A 622 0.46 -29.19 -10.84
N MET A 623 -0.62 -29.86 -10.43
CA MET A 623 -0.57 -31.25 -9.96
C MET A 623 -0.26 -32.21 -11.09
N GLU A 624 -0.92 -32.08 -12.24
CA GLU A 624 -0.69 -32.93 -13.43
C GLU A 624 0.71 -32.74 -14.00
N LEU A 625 1.28 -31.54 -13.91
CA LEU A 625 2.67 -31.26 -14.25
C LEU A 625 3.69 -31.72 -13.19
N GLY A 626 3.22 -32.42 -12.14
CA GLY A 626 4.07 -32.94 -11.06
C GLY A 626 4.68 -31.88 -10.15
N ARG A 627 4.11 -30.67 -10.15
CA ARG A 627 4.59 -29.54 -9.33
C ARG A 627 3.95 -29.49 -7.95
N LEU A 628 2.76 -30.05 -7.83
CA LEU A 628 2.05 -30.16 -6.57
C LEU A 628 1.73 -31.63 -6.29
N PRO A 629 1.84 -32.10 -5.04
CA PRO A 629 1.46 -33.45 -4.68
C PRO A 629 -0.06 -33.66 -4.71
N THR A 630 -0.82 -32.58 -4.53
CA THR A 630 -2.28 -32.52 -4.55
C THR A 630 -2.75 -31.28 -5.30
N ALA A 631 -3.96 -31.33 -5.85
CA ALA A 631 -4.52 -30.19 -6.58
C ALA A 631 -4.70 -28.94 -5.72
N CYS A 632 -4.84 -29.08 -4.40
CA CYS A 632 -5.03 -27.98 -3.47
C CYS A 632 -3.97 -27.99 -2.36
N ASN A 633 -3.52 -26.79 -1.95
CA ASN A 633 -2.60 -26.60 -0.83
C ASN A 633 -2.81 -25.24 -0.15
N SER A 634 -2.25 -25.09 1.06
CA SER A 634 -2.37 -23.87 1.87
C SER A 634 -1.04 -23.15 2.13
N VAL A 635 0.00 -23.51 1.40
CA VAL A 635 1.36 -22.98 1.63
C VAL A 635 1.99 -22.33 0.41
N GLY A 636 1.36 -22.43 -0.77
CA GLY A 636 1.94 -22.01 -2.04
C GLY A 636 2.96 -23.01 -2.58
N PHE A 637 3.65 -22.66 -3.67
CA PHE A 637 4.66 -23.51 -4.30
C PHE A 637 5.61 -22.69 -5.17
N ALA A 638 6.74 -23.30 -5.51
CA ALA A 638 7.75 -22.71 -6.38
C ALA A 638 7.20 -22.51 -7.80
N TRP A 639 7.61 -21.40 -8.43
CA TRP A 639 7.20 -21.02 -9.79
C TRP A 639 5.71 -20.74 -9.97
N GLY A 640 4.94 -20.77 -8.88
CA GLY A 640 3.53 -20.48 -8.83
C GLY A 640 3.16 -19.37 -7.86
N LEU A 641 2.10 -19.54 -7.08
CA LEU A 641 1.78 -18.61 -6.00
C LEU A 641 2.81 -18.73 -4.88
N SER A 642 3.61 -17.70 -4.71
CA SER A 642 4.64 -17.65 -3.68
C SER A 642 4.06 -17.82 -2.27
N PRO A 643 4.71 -18.57 -1.38
CA PRO A 643 4.33 -18.67 0.03
C PRO A 643 4.25 -17.30 0.74
N SER A 644 4.98 -16.28 0.27
CA SER A 644 4.88 -14.91 0.80
C SER A 644 3.50 -14.29 0.59
N ARG A 645 2.78 -14.73 -0.43
CA ARG A 645 1.44 -14.25 -0.78
C ARG A 645 0.33 -14.89 0.07
N ILE A 646 0.62 -15.97 0.76
CA ILE A 646 -0.33 -16.62 1.67
C ILE A 646 -0.18 -15.97 3.05
N PRO A 647 -1.28 -15.47 3.67
CA PRO A 647 -1.20 -14.81 4.96
C PRO A 647 -0.80 -15.77 6.09
N PRO A 648 -0.13 -15.29 7.15
CA PRO A 648 0.03 -16.04 8.40
C PRO A 648 -1.35 -16.39 8.98
N LYS A 649 -1.50 -17.58 9.55
CA LYS A 649 -2.78 -18.01 10.13
C LYS A 649 -3.31 -17.09 11.22
N LYS A 650 -2.43 -16.40 11.96
CA LYS A 650 -2.80 -15.50 13.06
C LYS A 650 -1.91 -14.27 13.03
N VAL A 651 -2.52 -13.11 12.95
CA VAL A 651 -1.87 -11.80 13.06
C VAL A 651 -2.61 -11.02 14.14
N VAL A 652 -1.89 -10.53 15.14
CA VAL A 652 -2.47 -9.78 16.27
C VAL A 652 -1.60 -8.57 16.57
N THR A 653 -2.25 -7.44 16.77
CA THR A 653 -1.61 -6.20 17.25
C THR A 653 -2.44 -5.64 18.39
N GLY A 654 -1.80 -5.28 19.48
CA GLY A 654 -2.44 -4.61 20.60
C GLY A 654 -1.64 -3.39 21.04
N ILE A 655 -2.32 -2.32 21.39
CA ILE A 655 -1.76 -1.13 22.00
C ILE A 655 -2.49 -0.89 23.31
N VAL A 656 -1.74 -0.58 24.36
CA VAL A 656 -2.27 -0.08 25.62
C VAL A 656 -1.41 1.09 26.09
N GLY A 657 -2.06 2.17 26.46
CA GLY A 657 -1.36 3.39 26.85
C GLY A 657 -2.12 4.23 27.85
N VAL A 658 -1.42 5.20 28.41
CA VAL A 658 -1.92 6.15 29.40
C VAL A 658 -1.70 7.59 28.92
N LYS A 659 -2.60 8.47 29.34
CA LYS A 659 -2.53 9.92 29.16
C LYS A 659 -2.25 10.57 30.51
N MET A 660 -1.21 11.36 30.59
CA MET A 660 -0.73 11.99 31.83
C MET A 660 -0.55 13.51 31.65
N PHE A 661 -0.48 14.25 32.76
CA PHE A 661 -0.25 15.68 32.79
C PHE A 661 -1.28 16.46 31.96
N ASP A 662 -2.56 16.28 32.25
CA ASP A 662 -3.67 16.84 31.48
C ASP A 662 -3.56 16.50 29.99
N GLN A 663 -3.32 15.22 29.67
CA GLN A 663 -3.16 14.65 28.33
C GLN A 663 -1.94 15.16 27.55
N LYS A 664 -1.06 15.97 28.18
CA LYS A 664 0.17 16.45 27.51
C LYS A 664 1.12 15.31 27.14
N LEU A 665 1.19 14.26 27.96
CA LEU A 665 1.99 13.07 27.67
C LEU A 665 1.08 11.87 27.42
N GLN A 666 1.19 11.30 26.22
CA GLN A 666 0.57 10.03 25.86
C GLN A 666 1.69 9.02 25.63
N THR A 667 1.65 7.89 26.31
CA THR A 667 2.65 6.83 26.13
C THR A 667 2.00 5.47 26.24
N GLY A 668 2.48 4.52 25.43
CA GLY A 668 1.89 3.19 25.38
C GLY A 668 2.86 2.13 24.87
N LEU A 669 2.51 0.89 25.16
CA LEU A 669 3.19 -0.31 24.66
C LEU A 669 2.38 -0.91 23.52
N ARG A 670 3.02 -1.14 22.37
CA ARG A 670 2.47 -1.91 21.28
C ARG A 670 3.07 -3.31 21.27
N VAL A 671 2.22 -4.31 21.13
CA VAL A 671 2.60 -5.72 20.97
C VAL A 671 2.13 -6.18 19.60
N ARG A 672 3.02 -6.78 18.80
CA ARG A 672 2.69 -7.36 17.50
C ARG A 672 3.07 -8.84 17.49
N TYR A 673 2.12 -9.68 17.12
CA TYR A 673 2.31 -11.11 17.00
C TYR A 673 1.95 -11.61 15.60
N ASN A 674 2.82 -12.43 15.04
CA ASN A 674 2.57 -13.21 13.84
C ASN A 674 2.78 -14.69 14.15
N SER A 675 1.86 -15.55 13.73
CA SER A 675 2.11 -16.99 13.70
C SER A 675 3.19 -17.29 12.65
N GLY A 676 3.93 -18.34 12.87
CA GLY A 676 4.86 -18.82 11.84
C GLY A 676 4.13 -19.30 10.58
N LYS A 677 4.93 -19.61 9.56
CA LYS A 677 4.51 -20.28 8.33
C LYS A 677 5.43 -21.46 8.06
N ASP A 678 4.86 -22.57 7.57
CA ASP A 678 5.63 -23.63 6.98
C ASP A 678 5.75 -23.40 5.48
N TYR A 679 6.92 -23.63 4.91
CA TYR A 679 7.18 -23.56 3.48
C TYR A 679 7.35 -24.99 2.96
N PRO A 680 6.82 -25.33 1.77
CA PRO A 680 6.96 -26.68 1.24
C PRO A 680 8.43 -27.00 0.98
N HIS A 681 8.89 -28.15 1.44
CA HIS A 681 10.26 -28.62 1.25
C HIS A 681 10.61 -28.75 -0.25
N GLU A 682 9.65 -29.14 -1.06
CA GLU A 682 9.77 -29.32 -2.51
C GLU A 682 9.93 -28.00 -3.28
N TRP A 683 9.68 -26.87 -2.63
CA TRP A 683 9.95 -25.56 -3.21
C TRP A 683 11.42 -25.37 -3.58
N LEU A 684 12.26 -26.28 -3.13
CA LEU A 684 13.73 -26.23 -3.18
C LEU A 684 14.33 -27.20 -4.16
N VAL A 685 13.55 -28.15 -4.71
CA VAL A 685 14.06 -29.19 -5.59
C VAL A 685 14.38 -28.60 -6.96
N GLY A 686 15.68 -28.46 -7.25
CA GLY A 686 16.20 -28.01 -8.53
C GLY A 686 16.99 -26.69 -8.48
N THR A 687 16.97 -25.97 -7.38
CA THR A 687 17.82 -24.81 -7.15
C THR A 687 18.69 -25.06 -5.92
N ALA A 688 19.99 -24.97 -6.06
CA ALA A 688 20.99 -25.36 -5.08
C ALA A 688 20.95 -24.60 -3.75
N ALA A 689 19.91 -23.98 -3.40
CA ALA A 689 19.72 -23.38 -2.09
C ALA A 689 18.44 -22.60 -1.99
N ALA A 690 17.48 -22.96 -1.26
CA ALA A 690 16.79 -21.93 -0.51
C ALA A 690 16.07 -22.54 0.65
N PRO A 691 16.53 -22.42 1.74
CA PRO A 691 15.98 -23.12 2.85
C PRO A 691 15.18 -22.21 3.76
N VAL A 692 14.20 -21.49 3.23
CA VAL A 692 13.11 -21.07 4.10
C VAL A 692 12.14 -22.22 4.21
N THR A 693 12.43 -23.18 5.08
CA THR A 693 11.52 -24.28 5.37
C THR A 693 10.48 -23.88 6.40
N LYS A 694 10.80 -22.89 7.25
CA LYS A 694 9.92 -22.45 8.32
C LYS A 694 10.22 -21.02 8.77
N LEU A 695 9.18 -20.21 8.86
CA LEU A 695 9.20 -18.97 9.64
C LEU A 695 8.54 -19.23 11.00
N TYR A 696 9.29 -19.01 12.06
CA TYR A 696 8.77 -19.18 13.42
C TYR A 696 7.89 -18.01 13.83
N SER A 697 6.97 -18.27 14.76
CA SER A 697 6.15 -17.21 15.35
C SER A 697 7.01 -16.11 15.96
N THR A 698 6.58 -14.88 15.74
CA THR A 698 7.30 -13.68 16.19
C THR A 698 6.40 -12.80 17.04
N THR A 699 6.93 -12.37 18.18
CA THR A 699 6.35 -11.31 19.00
C THR A 699 7.36 -10.19 19.12
N THR A 700 6.94 -8.95 18.80
CA THR A 700 7.72 -7.74 19.01
C THR A 700 6.98 -6.78 19.93
N PHE A 701 7.74 -5.98 20.66
CA PHE A 701 7.23 -4.96 21.58
C PHE A 701 7.79 -3.61 21.13
N ASP A 702 6.93 -2.59 21.06
CA ASP A 702 7.34 -1.23 20.73
C ASP A 702 6.83 -0.28 21.81
N LEU A 703 7.66 0.70 22.19
CA LEU A 703 7.26 1.81 23.06
C LEU A 703 6.89 3.00 22.18
N LEU A 704 5.71 3.54 22.39
CA LEU A 704 5.19 4.72 21.70
C LEU A 704 5.05 5.86 22.71
N GLY A 705 5.40 7.09 22.28
CA GLY A 705 5.24 8.25 23.12
C GLY A 705 5.04 9.53 22.31
N LYS A 706 4.13 10.39 22.79
CA LYS A 706 3.85 11.71 22.24
C LYS A 706 3.72 12.71 23.40
N TYR A 707 4.43 13.81 23.30
CA TYR A 707 4.39 14.89 24.27
C TYR A 707 3.96 16.21 23.60
N HIS A 708 2.85 16.77 24.03
CA HIS A 708 2.34 18.06 23.58
C HIS A 708 3.03 19.19 24.36
N VAL A 709 4.03 19.80 23.74
CA VAL A 709 4.76 20.96 24.31
C VAL A 709 3.84 22.16 24.39
N SER A 710 3.04 22.36 23.34
CA SER A 710 1.98 23.38 23.25
C SER A 710 0.85 22.86 22.36
N LYS A 711 -0.18 23.67 22.12
CA LYS A 711 -1.26 23.34 21.17
C LYS A 711 -0.72 23.07 19.76
N ASN A 712 0.37 23.74 19.40
CA ASN A 712 0.93 23.78 18.05
C ASN A 712 2.19 22.92 17.89
N ILE A 713 2.79 22.44 18.98
CA ILE A 713 4.07 21.70 18.94
C ILE A 713 3.96 20.43 19.74
N HIS A 714 4.32 19.32 19.12
CA HIS A 714 4.45 18.04 19.81
C HIS A 714 5.72 17.29 19.40
N VAL A 715 6.16 16.46 20.32
CA VAL A 715 7.35 15.61 20.18
C VAL A 715 6.93 14.16 20.26
N ASN A 716 7.29 13.39 19.24
CA ASN A 716 7.09 11.96 19.20
C ASN A 716 8.40 11.25 19.58
N PHE A 717 8.35 10.25 20.46
CA PHE A 717 9.49 9.41 20.80
C PHE A 717 9.07 7.97 20.82
N ASN A 718 9.74 7.14 20.04
CA ASN A 718 9.36 5.75 19.89
C ASN A 718 10.58 4.84 19.96
N ILE A 719 10.39 3.61 20.44
CA ILE A 719 11.38 2.55 20.41
C ILE A 719 10.73 1.35 19.72
N ASP A 720 11.07 1.12 18.46
CA ASP A 720 10.58 -0.04 17.74
C ASP A 720 11.42 -1.26 18.09
N ASN A 721 10.79 -2.44 18.16
CA ASN A 721 11.42 -3.70 18.51
C ASN A 721 12.26 -3.60 19.83
N LEU A 722 11.60 -3.15 20.90
CA LEU A 722 12.20 -2.86 22.22
C LEU A 722 13.08 -4.02 22.73
N THR A 723 12.66 -5.26 22.49
CA THR A 723 13.39 -6.48 22.90
C THR A 723 14.52 -6.85 21.94
N ASN A 724 14.74 -6.06 20.87
CA ASN A 724 15.79 -6.30 19.87
C ASN A 724 15.70 -7.72 19.27
N ARG A 725 14.49 -8.15 18.93
CA ARG A 725 14.23 -9.51 18.45
C ARG A 725 14.77 -9.69 17.04
N TYR A 726 15.54 -10.76 16.82
CA TYR A 726 15.89 -11.27 15.50
C TYR A 726 14.79 -12.18 15.00
N ALA A 727 14.14 -11.77 13.92
CA ALA A 727 13.05 -12.47 13.28
C ALA A 727 12.95 -12.05 11.81
N PHE A 728 12.10 -12.71 11.03
CA PHE A 728 11.98 -12.50 9.61
C PHE A 728 10.57 -11.99 9.24
N ASP A 729 10.53 -11.20 8.16
CA ASP A 729 9.29 -10.67 7.60
C ASP A 729 8.50 -11.81 6.93
N PRO A 730 7.25 -12.08 7.37
CA PRO A 730 6.42 -13.12 6.77
C PRO A 730 5.90 -12.78 5.38
N GLY A 731 5.98 -11.51 4.95
CA GLY A 731 5.62 -11.03 3.61
C GLY A 731 6.72 -11.20 2.57
N THR A 732 7.79 -11.95 2.86
CA THR A 732 8.86 -12.26 1.91
C THR A 732 9.01 -13.75 1.69
N VAL A 733 9.61 -14.13 0.58
CA VAL A 733 9.89 -15.53 0.26
C VAL A 733 11.26 -15.97 0.75
N ILE A 734 12.04 -15.05 1.29
CA ILE A 734 13.42 -15.24 1.77
C ILE A 734 13.50 -14.90 3.26
N TYR A 735 14.58 -15.33 3.91
CA TYR A 735 14.91 -14.91 5.27
C TYR A 735 15.34 -13.43 5.30
N MET A 736 14.38 -12.51 5.11
CA MET A 736 14.59 -11.06 5.25
C MET A 736 14.40 -10.67 6.71
N PRO A 737 15.49 -10.31 7.43
CA PRO A 737 15.36 -9.90 8.83
C PRO A 737 14.51 -8.63 8.97
N ILE A 738 13.76 -8.54 10.05
CA ILE A 738 13.13 -7.28 10.47
C ILE A 738 14.16 -6.38 11.15
N PRO A 739 13.94 -5.05 11.20
CA PRO A 739 14.83 -4.14 11.93
C PRO A 739 14.97 -4.52 13.39
N GLY A 740 16.21 -4.44 13.90
CA GLY A 740 16.50 -4.49 15.32
C GLY A 740 15.93 -3.28 16.05
N ARG A 741 16.23 -3.17 17.35
CA ARG A 741 15.76 -2.05 18.16
C ARG A 741 16.17 -0.71 17.54
N THR A 742 15.16 0.13 17.27
CA THR A 742 15.32 1.41 16.60
C THR A 742 14.70 2.51 17.46
N PHE A 743 15.50 3.52 17.82
CA PHE A 743 15.03 4.71 18.51
C PHE A 743 14.65 5.76 17.47
N ARG A 744 13.50 6.38 17.65
CA ARG A 744 12.98 7.46 16.79
C ARG A 744 12.58 8.65 17.65
N LEU A 745 12.94 9.84 17.19
CA LEU A 745 12.53 11.11 17.76
C LEU A 745 11.99 11.99 16.64
N GLY A 746 10.82 12.58 16.85
CA GLY A 746 10.18 13.47 15.90
C GLY A 746 9.67 14.72 16.58
N VAL A 747 9.66 15.82 15.84
CA VAL A 747 9.01 17.08 16.23
C VAL A 747 8.06 17.48 15.11
N GLU A 748 6.86 17.84 15.48
CA GLU A 748 5.86 18.41 14.57
C GLU A 748 5.35 19.73 15.14
N ALA A 749 5.31 20.77 14.31
CA ALA A 749 4.88 22.10 14.66
C ALA A 749 3.97 22.67 13.57
N THR A 750 2.84 23.24 13.97
CA THR A 750 1.88 23.88 13.08
C THR A 750 1.53 25.25 13.62
N PHE A 751 1.74 26.29 12.84
CA PHE A 751 1.54 27.69 13.22
C PHE A 751 0.65 28.42 12.24
#